data_d22ce5a06088b9af0c9905d840ce8b47
#
_entry.id   d22ce5a06088b9af0c9905d840ce8b47
#
_cell.length_a   1.000
_cell.length_b   1.000
_cell.length_c   1.000
_cell.angle_alpha   90.00
_cell.angle_beta   90.00
_cell.angle_gamma   90.00
#
_symmetry.space_group_name_H-M   'P 1'
#
loop_
_entity.id
_entity.type
_entity.pdbx_description
1 polymer ?
#
loop_
_entity_poly.entity_id
_entity_poly.type
_entity_poly.pdbx_seq_one_letter_code
_entity_poly.pdbx_strand_id
1 'polypeptide(L)'
;MQNNTESSLLFGNRFKGAVVRLHQRLTKRQDSEHEQAILRLIIGLIAFLYFFSPFAGSDTGTGIAHLGPKLIGTLFLAYAVAVLVAIVVSPEISVGRRIISIVVDLGTVSLVMAISGKAATPLFAIYLWVTMGNGFRYGPKYLYISAFVSIAGFSVAILVNDYWRSDSILSISLLIGLVVLPIYMVALLKKLHEAIRQANQASEAKSRFLAHMSHELRTPLNGVIGMSDLLKDTKLDDEQKELVRAVNASAHILLGLIENVLDISKIEAGKIAIEHKPIDLHALVNGSVLMLEPQGRRKGLVVSSNISPETPFQLNGDALHLRQILINLIGNAIKFTNEGSVTVKVMLAGGTSYRPRIRFEVADTGIGIPDERLEEIFEDFTQVEHAANCGYGGTGLGTTIAKQLVELMGGEIGVTSSMGVGTCFWFEVPFTVQKSDVISESALSALTDTRVLLLFNEPDVAPIRSVLHDWGIQFDWVVSSARAFSLMIDACEHGMPYGVAIVEGGMLEMGAAHFAGAVRADEALENLSLVLVDNGSTGELDSEGLAGHYSSILKTPIDKTLLFNAIHAARSGHEPDENVVSLAEHYQRQISARQLRILVAEDNAINQEVVTAILEHAGNEVWVASDGEQALDMLERSDLKFDLLLLDMNMPGRNGIDVLKALRFMDTGISMPVIMLTADATLEARELCMASGADDYLTKPIDARNLLEKIALHSQKYQRLPKTKSEAPVTGIHNQKDGILNQQALNKLAKLGTGKEFIRDLVEGFRRDGEALLKELDAASEAQDYLRFREALHALKGSATELGGVELVKLCEASERLRPYDMGSTEPANKVAEISHSFSRIAEAMASHLTQQREIK
;
A
#
# COMPACT_ATOMS: atom_id res chain seq x y z
N MET A 1 33.42 19.59 -42.02
CA MET A 1 33.19 20.27 -40.75
C MET A 1 31.88 19.81 -40.01
N GLN A 2 30.98 19.07 -40.65
CA GLN A 2 29.73 18.61 -39.99
C GLN A 2 29.87 17.39 -39.08
N ASN A 3 30.89 16.53 -39.25
CA ASN A 3 31.05 15.30 -38.44
C ASN A 3 31.60 15.52 -37.02
N ASN A 4 32.16 16.73 -36.70
CA ASN A 4 32.70 17.01 -35.35
C ASN A 4 31.69 17.59 -34.37
N THR A 5 30.53 18.08 -34.85
CA THR A 5 29.48 18.66 -34.01
C THR A 5 28.54 17.60 -33.47
N GLU A 6 28.23 16.55 -34.20
CA GLU A 6 27.37 15.43 -33.72
C GLU A 6 28.10 14.56 -32.66
N SER A 7 29.39 14.33 -32.82
CA SER A 7 30.15 13.57 -31.82
C SER A 7 30.30 14.32 -30.49
N SER A 8 30.35 15.64 -30.50
CA SER A 8 30.43 16.47 -29.27
C SER A 8 29.08 16.54 -28.54
N LEU A 9 27.94 16.54 -29.24
CA LEU A 9 26.60 16.52 -28.68
C LEU A 9 26.25 15.13 -28.10
N LEU A 10 26.66 14.05 -28.75
CA LEU A 10 26.50 12.68 -28.25
C LEU A 10 27.36 12.41 -27.00
N PHE A 11 28.57 12.97 -26.94
CA PHE A 11 29.43 12.88 -25.77
C PHE A 11 28.86 13.68 -24.58
N GLY A 12 28.30 14.87 -24.83
CA GLY A 12 27.64 15.71 -23.84
C GLY A 12 26.41 15.06 -23.22
N ASN A 13 25.57 14.41 -24.03
CA ASN A 13 24.37 13.71 -23.55
C ASN A 13 24.69 12.40 -22.79
N ARG A 14 25.69 11.65 -23.21
CA ARG A 14 26.19 10.47 -22.47
C ARG A 14 26.80 10.88 -21.14
N PHE A 15 27.54 11.97 -21.08
CA PHE A 15 28.16 12.49 -19.86
C PHE A 15 27.09 13.00 -18.88
N LYS A 16 26.07 13.77 -19.33
CA LYS A 16 24.95 14.19 -18.51
C LYS A 16 24.17 12.99 -17.97
N GLY A 17 23.90 11.99 -18.80
CA GLY A 17 23.22 10.76 -18.35
C GLY A 17 24.04 9.92 -17.37
N ALA A 18 25.37 9.94 -17.45
CA ALA A 18 26.25 9.28 -16.48
C ALA A 18 26.27 10.02 -15.14
N VAL A 19 26.35 11.36 -15.16
CA VAL A 19 26.31 12.22 -13.96
C VAL A 19 24.98 12.08 -13.22
N VAL A 20 23.86 12.08 -13.94
CA VAL A 20 22.53 11.88 -13.33
C VAL A 20 22.40 10.50 -12.68
N ARG A 21 22.87 9.45 -13.34
CA ARG A 21 22.87 8.08 -12.76
C ARG A 21 23.79 7.97 -11.55
N LEU A 22 24.96 8.63 -11.58
CA LEU A 22 25.88 8.70 -10.46
C LEU A 22 25.24 9.44 -9.28
N HIS A 23 24.61 10.58 -9.53
CA HIS A 23 23.91 11.35 -8.51
C HIS A 23 22.78 10.53 -7.87
N GLN A 24 21.95 9.85 -8.67
CA GLN A 24 20.88 8.97 -8.17
C GLN A 24 21.40 7.76 -7.37
N ARG A 25 22.58 7.22 -7.73
CA ARG A 25 23.22 6.14 -6.95
C ARG A 25 23.79 6.63 -5.62
N LEU A 26 24.30 7.85 -5.58
CA LEU A 26 24.87 8.43 -4.37
C LEU A 26 23.80 8.94 -3.41
N THR A 27 22.70 9.52 -3.91
CA THR A 27 21.57 10.01 -3.08
C THR A 27 20.71 8.90 -2.48
N LYS A 28 20.69 7.69 -3.08
CA LYS A 28 19.98 6.52 -2.51
C LYS A 28 20.75 5.80 -1.41
N ARG A 29 21.96 6.22 -1.07
CA ARG A 29 22.75 5.61 0.01
C ARG A 29 22.22 6.03 1.38
N GLN A 30 22.11 5.06 2.27
CA GLN A 30 21.76 5.30 3.68
C GLN A 30 22.91 5.84 4.53
N ASP A 31 24.13 5.96 3.96
CA ASP A 31 25.33 6.43 4.65
C ASP A 31 25.94 7.65 3.96
N SER A 32 26.74 8.42 4.72
CA SER A 32 27.42 9.64 4.27
C SER A 32 28.90 9.44 3.85
N GLU A 33 29.31 8.19 3.51
CA GLU A 33 30.71 7.92 3.09
C GLU A 33 31.10 8.71 1.84
N HIS A 34 30.18 8.89 0.89
CA HIS A 34 30.42 9.64 -0.34
C HIS A 34 30.60 11.14 -0.08
N GLU A 35 29.83 11.73 0.86
CA GLU A 35 30.00 13.12 1.27
C GLU A 35 31.36 13.35 1.92
N GLN A 36 31.78 12.41 2.78
CA GLN A 36 33.08 12.46 3.41
C GLN A 36 34.20 12.35 2.39
N ALA A 37 34.05 11.52 1.35
CA ALA A 37 35.07 11.39 0.29
C ALA A 37 35.21 12.69 -0.53
N ILE A 38 34.10 13.36 -0.83
CA ILE A 38 34.10 14.66 -1.51
C ILE A 38 34.76 15.71 -0.60
N LEU A 39 34.37 15.78 0.66
CA LEU A 39 34.91 16.72 1.62
C LEU A 39 36.41 16.51 1.86
N ARG A 40 36.89 15.25 1.87
CA ARG A 40 38.30 14.88 1.93
C ARG A 40 39.09 15.47 0.75
N LEU A 41 38.55 15.40 -0.46
CA LEU A 41 39.15 15.99 -1.64
C LEU A 41 39.24 17.51 -1.53
N ILE A 42 38.19 18.17 -1.06
CA ILE A 42 38.15 19.63 -0.90
C ILE A 42 39.18 20.09 0.14
N ILE A 43 39.14 19.49 1.35
CA ILE A 43 40.05 19.85 2.44
C ILE A 43 41.50 19.50 2.06
N GLY A 44 41.72 18.32 1.45
CA GLY A 44 43.03 17.91 0.96
C GLY A 44 43.59 18.86 -0.08
N LEU A 45 42.76 19.34 -1.00
CA LEU A 45 43.16 20.34 -2.00
C LEU A 45 43.49 21.67 -1.35
N ILE A 46 42.71 22.17 -0.42
CA ILE A 46 42.99 23.43 0.32
C ILE A 46 44.31 23.29 1.08
N ALA A 47 44.53 22.20 1.82
CA ALA A 47 45.76 21.95 2.56
C ALA A 47 46.96 21.82 1.62
N PHE A 48 46.80 21.18 0.45
CA PHE A 48 47.81 21.07 -0.57
C PHE A 48 48.17 22.45 -1.13
N LEU A 49 47.19 23.26 -1.52
CA LEU A 49 47.41 24.61 -2.03
C LEU A 49 48.06 25.55 -0.99
N TYR A 50 47.74 25.35 0.29
CA TYR A 50 48.36 26.10 1.37
C TYR A 50 49.90 26.01 1.34
N PHE A 51 50.47 24.81 1.08
CA PHE A 51 51.95 24.65 1.00
C PHE A 51 52.60 25.26 -0.25
N PHE A 52 51.83 25.74 -1.20
CA PHE A 52 52.32 26.54 -2.33
C PHE A 52 52.13 28.03 -2.11
N SER A 53 51.46 28.44 -1.05
CA SER A 53 51.23 29.84 -0.74
C SER A 53 52.40 30.48 0.00
N PRO A 54 52.59 31.82 -0.09
CA PRO A 54 53.59 32.54 0.70
C PRO A 54 53.40 32.41 2.22
N PHE A 55 52.19 32.08 2.64
CA PHE A 55 51.84 31.92 4.07
C PHE A 55 52.47 30.68 4.73
N ALA A 56 52.89 29.70 3.94
CA ALA A 56 53.59 28.50 4.47
C ALA A 56 55.01 28.82 4.91
N GLY A 57 55.48 30.04 4.71
CA GLY A 57 56.72 30.62 5.22
C GLY A 57 57.95 30.28 4.42
N SER A 58 58.92 31.29 4.30
CA SER A 58 60.24 31.12 3.74
C SER A 58 61.23 30.39 4.66
N ASP A 59 60.78 29.97 5.85
CA ASP A 59 61.56 29.27 6.85
C ASP A 59 61.70 27.75 6.63
N THR A 60 61.03 27.21 5.61
CA THR A 60 61.29 25.81 5.23
C THR A 60 62.61 25.74 4.47
N GLY A 61 63.69 25.33 5.15
CA GLY A 61 65.07 25.20 4.59
C GLY A 61 65.08 24.45 3.26
N THR A 62 66.12 24.64 2.47
CA THR A 62 66.33 23.93 1.21
C THR A 62 66.47 22.43 1.48
N GLY A 63 65.59 21.60 0.93
CA GLY A 63 65.69 20.16 1.08
C GLY A 63 64.38 19.45 1.32
N ILE A 64 64.40 18.35 2.06
CA ILE A 64 63.28 17.43 2.34
C ILE A 64 62.13 18.14 3.05
N ALA A 65 62.41 19.14 3.90
CA ALA A 65 61.39 19.92 4.62
C ALA A 65 60.48 20.74 3.68
N HIS A 66 60.97 21.16 2.51
CA HIS A 66 60.21 21.91 1.52
C HIS A 66 59.46 21.01 0.52
N LEU A 67 60.07 19.90 0.08
CA LEU A 67 59.52 18.97 -0.90
C LEU A 67 58.57 17.96 -0.26
N GLY A 68 58.83 17.55 0.98
CA GLY A 68 58.08 16.49 1.69
C GLY A 68 56.57 16.74 1.77
N PRO A 69 56.09 17.91 2.29
CA PRO A 69 54.66 18.20 2.40
C PRO A 69 53.94 18.24 1.05
N LYS A 70 54.59 18.72 -0.01
CA LYS A 70 54.01 18.74 -1.37
C LYS A 70 53.85 17.35 -1.95
N LEU A 71 54.87 16.47 -1.75
CA LEU A 71 54.78 15.07 -2.18
C LEU A 71 53.69 14.31 -1.41
N ILE A 72 53.66 14.47 -0.08
CA ILE A 72 52.62 13.83 0.78
C ILE A 72 51.25 14.29 0.38
N GLY A 73 51.06 15.61 0.13
CA GLY A 73 49.78 16.16 -0.33
C GLY A 73 49.32 15.57 -1.67
N THR A 74 50.26 15.40 -2.62
CA THR A 74 50.00 14.79 -3.93
C THR A 74 49.54 13.34 -3.77
N LEU A 75 50.25 12.57 -2.95
CA LEU A 75 49.90 11.16 -2.66
C LEU A 75 48.54 11.06 -1.94
N PHE A 76 48.25 11.97 -1.02
CA PHE A 76 46.98 12.03 -0.33
C PHE A 76 45.79 12.32 -1.27
N LEU A 77 45.99 13.28 -2.20
CA LEU A 77 44.95 13.58 -3.20
C LEU A 77 44.68 12.37 -4.12
N ALA A 78 45.75 11.68 -4.55
CA ALA A 78 45.60 10.44 -5.33
C ALA A 78 44.85 9.35 -4.55
N TYR A 79 45.18 9.18 -3.27
CA TYR A 79 44.45 8.29 -2.37
C TYR A 79 42.98 8.71 -2.21
N ALA A 80 42.70 10.00 -2.01
CA ALA A 80 41.33 10.50 -1.86
C ALA A 80 40.45 10.23 -3.10
N VAL A 81 41.05 10.39 -4.31
CA VAL A 81 40.37 10.00 -5.56
C VAL A 81 40.14 8.50 -5.62
N ALA A 82 41.15 7.69 -5.24
CA ALA A 82 41.02 6.23 -5.24
C ALA A 82 39.89 5.76 -4.30
N VAL A 83 39.75 6.38 -3.12
CA VAL A 83 38.65 6.08 -2.19
C VAL A 83 37.28 6.44 -2.79
N LEU A 84 37.17 7.61 -3.45
CA LEU A 84 35.92 8.02 -4.11
C LEU A 84 35.52 7.02 -5.21
N VAL A 85 36.50 6.61 -6.03
CA VAL A 85 36.27 5.57 -7.06
C VAL A 85 35.86 4.25 -6.44
N ALA A 86 36.52 3.83 -5.35
CA ALA A 86 36.14 2.60 -4.64
C ALA A 86 34.71 2.63 -4.09
N ILE A 87 34.21 3.80 -3.63
CA ILE A 87 32.85 3.99 -3.17
C ILE A 87 31.85 3.88 -4.34
N VAL A 88 32.22 4.40 -5.51
CA VAL A 88 31.38 4.31 -6.72
C VAL A 88 31.30 2.88 -7.26
N VAL A 89 32.40 2.15 -7.23
CA VAL A 89 32.48 0.75 -7.72
C VAL A 89 31.84 -0.23 -6.75
N SER A 90 32.09 -0.06 -5.44
CA SER A 90 31.51 -0.91 -4.37
C SER A 90 30.71 -0.04 -3.40
N PRO A 91 29.41 0.15 -3.67
CA PRO A 91 28.56 1.05 -2.88
C PRO A 91 28.17 0.51 -1.50
N GLU A 92 28.54 -0.72 -1.15
CA GLU A 92 28.25 -1.31 0.16
C GLU A 92 29.02 -0.63 1.30
N ILE A 93 28.41 -0.69 2.51
CA ILE A 93 29.04 -0.17 3.73
C ILE A 93 30.23 -1.04 4.10
N SER A 94 31.42 -0.45 4.14
CA SER A 94 32.66 -1.17 4.47
C SER A 94 33.34 -0.62 5.72
N VAL A 95 33.31 -1.40 6.81
CA VAL A 95 34.00 -1.06 8.07
C VAL A 95 35.51 -0.91 7.85
N GLY A 96 36.10 -1.79 7.04
CA GLY A 96 37.53 -1.71 6.71
C GLY A 96 37.92 -0.43 6.00
N ARG A 97 37.14 0.00 5.00
CA ARG A 97 37.36 1.24 4.25
C ARG A 97 37.30 2.47 5.17
N ARG A 98 36.35 2.50 6.12
CA ARG A 98 36.20 3.57 7.11
C ARG A 98 37.42 3.66 8.02
N ILE A 99 37.89 2.52 8.57
CA ILE A 99 39.06 2.51 9.47
C ILE A 99 40.33 2.90 8.73
N ILE A 100 40.55 2.34 7.52
CA ILE A 100 41.71 2.71 6.69
C ILE A 100 41.71 4.21 6.39
N SER A 101 40.53 4.77 6.04
CA SER A 101 40.37 6.18 5.80
C SER A 101 40.75 7.05 7.01
N ILE A 102 40.31 6.67 8.20
CA ILE A 102 40.64 7.35 9.45
C ILE A 102 42.17 7.37 9.66
N VAL A 103 42.81 6.22 9.53
CA VAL A 103 44.25 6.08 9.76
C VAL A 103 45.04 6.86 8.72
N VAL A 104 44.67 6.85 7.45
CA VAL A 104 45.36 7.58 6.39
C VAL A 104 45.15 9.08 6.52
N ASP A 105 43.91 9.54 6.78
CA ASP A 105 43.58 10.96 6.93
C ASP A 105 44.41 11.58 8.09
N LEU A 106 44.29 10.99 9.28
CA LEU A 106 44.97 11.49 10.47
C LEU A 106 46.48 11.21 10.48
N GLY A 107 46.91 10.07 9.94
CA GLY A 107 48.31 9.74 9.76
C GLY A 107 49.02 10.69 8.81
N THR A 108 48.37 11.09 7.71
CA THR A 108 48.93 12.09 6.78
C THR A 108 49.12 13.44 7.47
N VAL A 109 48.10 13.92 8.21
CA VAL A 109 48.19 15.15 9.00
C VAL A 109 49.35 15.05 10.00
N SER A 110 49.48 13.95 10.72
CA SER A 110 50.52 13.70 11.70
C SER A 110 51.92 13.74 11.06
N LEU A 111 52.09 13.12 9.88
CA LEU A 111 53.35 13.11 9.15
C LEU A 111 53.75 14.51 8.68
N VAL A 112 52.80 15.29 8.16
CA VAL A 112 53.01 16.66 7.75
C VAL A 112 53.34 17.54 8.95
N MET A 113 52.68 17.39 10.09
CA MET A 113 52.97 18.09 11.35
C MET A 113 54.41 17.76 11.87
N ALA A 114 54.82 16.50 11.74
CA ALA A 114 56.14 16.08 12.16
C ALA A 114 57.27 16.65 11.27
N ILE A 115 57.01 16.83 9.98
CA ILE A 115 58.06 17.31 9.04
C ILE A 115 58.09 18.84 9.02
N SER A 116 56.92 19.53 9.01
CA SER A 116 56.84 20.96 8.69
C SER A 116 56.75 21.86 9.94
N GLY A 117 56.64 21.32 11.11
CA GLY A 117 56.62 22.06 12.38
C GLY A 117 55.68 23.26 12.36
N LYS A 118 56.22 24.46 12.55
CA LYS A 118 55.47 25.73 12.59
C LYS A 118 54.57 25.95 11.38
N ALA A 119 55.03 25.63 10.17
CA ALA A 119 54.25 25.81 8.95
C ALA A 119 52.99 24.92 8.90
N ALA A 120 52.97 23.82 9.62
CA ALA A 120 51.80 22.91 9.66
C ALA A 120 50.79 23.25 10.76
N THR A 121 51.02 24.24 11.62
CA THR A 121 50.11 24.59 12.73
C THR A 121 48.64 24.75 12.32
N PRO A 122 48.28 25.40 11.19
CA PRO A 122 46.90 25.49 10.76
C PRO A 122 46.22 24.13 10.48
N LEU A 123 46.99 23.09 10.14
CA LEU A 123 46.46 21.77 9.86
C LEU A 123 45.99 21.05 11.13
N PHE A 124 46.32 21.55 12.32
CA PHE A 124 45.85 20.99 13.57
C PHE A 124 44.32 20.93 13.61
N ALA A 125 43.60 21.91 13.04
CA ALA A 125 42.14 21.93 12.94
C ALA A 125 41.57 20.69 12.23
N ILE A 126 42.33 20.05 11.34
CA ILE A 126 41.92 18.86 10.62
C ILE A 126 41.81 17.66 11.56
N TYR A 127 42.66 17.54 12.59
CA TYR A 127 42.49 16.49 13.60
C TYR A 127 41.13 16.55 14.26
N LEU A 128 40.74 17.74 14.71
CA LEU A 128 39.44 17.96 15.37
C LEU A 128 38.28 17.70 14.38
N TRP A 129 38.41 18.26 13.16
CA TRP A 129 37.38 18.09 12.14
C TRP A 129 37.12 16.62 11.76
N VAL A 130 38.21 15.86 11.49
CA VAL A 130 38.11 14.45 11.13
C VAL A 130 37.58 13.62 12.30
N THR A 131 38.10 13.88 13.51
CA THR A 131 37.70 13.16 14.72
C THR A 131 36.21 13.36 15.03
N MET A 132 35.75 14.61 15.07
CA MET A 132 34.37 14.94 15.33
C MET A 132 33.46 14.48 14.20
N GLY A 133 33.86 14.70 12.96
CA GLY A 133 33.12 14.30 11.76
C GLY A 133 32.86 12.79 11.71
N ASN A 134 33.84 11.97 12.07
CA ASN A 134 33.65 10.51 12.16
C ASN A 134 32.71 10.12 13.33
N GLY A 135 32.76 10.85 14.44
CA GLY A 135 31.85 10.64 15.55
C GLY A 135 30.41 10.92 15.22
N PHE A 136 30.14 12.03 14.55
CA PHE A 136 28.77 12.39 14.12
C PHE A 136 28.22 11.45 13.06
N ARG A 137 29.04 11.05 12.07
CA ARG A 137 28.56 10.24 10.94
C ARG A 137 28.46 8.75 11.25
N TYR A 138 29.44 8.22 11.99
CA TYR A 138 29.58 6.77 12.15
C TYR A 138 29.40 6.30 13.60
N GLY A 139 29.23 7.26 14.51
CA GLY A 139 28.93 6.98 15.90
C GLY A 139 30.17 6.91 16.82
N PRO A 140 29.95 6.65 18.12
CA PRO A 140 30.98 6.77 19.16
C PRO A 140 32.21 5.89 18.95
N LYS A 141 32.05 4.71 18.36
CA LYS A 141 33.18 3.77 18.10
C LYS A 141 34.25 4.41 17.20
N TYR A 142 33.79 5.06 16.12
CA TYR A 142 34.72 5.72 15.16
C TYR A 142 35.29 7.02 15.74
N LEU A 143 34.57 7.71 16.64
CA LEU A 143 35.10 8.83 17.38
C LEU A 143 36.32 8.43 18.27
N TYR A 144 36.17 7.31 19.00
CA TYR A 144 37.28 6.81 19.84
C TYR A 144 38.50 6.41 18.99
N ILE A 145 38.27 5.70 17.87
CA ILE A 145 39.34 5.30 16.96
C ILE A 145 40.05 6.54 16.42
N SER A 146 39.28 7.53 15.93
CA SER A 146 39.86 8.77 15.39
C SER A 146 40.62 9.58 16.44
N ALA A 147 40.05 9.71 17.64
CA ALA A 147 40.71 10.40 18.76
C ALA A 147 42.02 9.70 19.16
N PHE A 148 42.04 8.37 19.25
CA PHE A 148 43.26 7.62 19.56
C PHE A 148 44.34 7.86 18.50
N VAL A 149 43.98 7.75 17.21
CA VAL A 149 44.95 7.98 16.11
C VAL A 149 45.44 9.42 16.10
N SER A 150 44.56 10.41 16.35
CA SER A 150 44.93 11.82 16.44
C SER A 150 45.90 12.10 17.58
N ILE A 151 45.63 11.60 18.78
CA ILE A 151 46.45 11.76 19.97
C ILE A 151 47.83 11.09 19.75
N ALA A 152 47.84 9.84 19.31
CA ALA A 152 49.06 9.10 19.04
C ALA A 152 49.90 9.76 17.95
N GLY A 153 49.28 10.16 16.82
CA GLY A 153 49.94 10.81 15.72
C GLY A 153 50.53 12.18 16.08
N PHE A 154 49.80 13.01 16.82
CA PHE A 154 50.29 14.29 17.26
C PHE A 154 51.37 14.16 18.34
N SER A 155 51.26 13.17 19.24
CA SER A 155 52.31 12.85 20.23
C SER A 155 53.60 12.49 19.53
N VAL A 156 53.57 11.69 18.46
CA VAL A 156 54.76 11.36 17.66
C VAL A 156 55.30 12.62 16.99
N ALA A 157 54.47 13.51 16.45
CA ALA A 157 54.91 14.78 15.86
C ALA A 157 55.64 15.66 16.90
N ILE A 158 55.19 15.72 18.16
CA ILE A 158 55.86 16.44 19.24
C ILE A 158 57.22 15.82 19.56
N LEU A 159 57.37 14.51 19.55
CA LEU A 159 58.62 13.83 19.85
C LEU A 159 59.68 14.01 18.75
N VAL A 160 59.24 14.08 17.48
CA VAL A 160 60.14 14.07 16.31
C VAL A 160 60.55 15.49 15.87
N ASN A 161 59.69 16.50 16.03
CA ASN A 161 59.94 17.84 15.51
C ASN A 161 60.31 18.82 16.62
N ASP A 162 61.46 19.49 16.48
CA ASP A 162 61.98 20.42 17.47
C ASP A 162 61.10 21.63 17.75
N TYR A 163 60.32 22.11 16.78
CA TYR A 163 59.37 23.20 16.99
C TYR A 163 58.32 22.82 18.05
N TRP A 164 57.70 21.67 17.89
CA TRP A 164 56.68 21.19 18.82
C TRP A 164 57.25 20.82 20.18
N ARG A 165 58.52 20.39 20.24
CA ARG A 165 59.22 20.10 21.48
C ARG A 165 59.63 21.37 22.22
N SER A 166 60.06 22.43 21.51
CA SER A 166 60.50 23.68 22.14
C SER A 166 59.34 24.50 22.67
N ASP A 167 58.18 24.49 22.02
CA ASP A 167 56.97 25.16 22.52
C ASP A 167 56.07 24.12 23.22
N SER A 168 56.54 23.69 24.38
CA SER A 168 55.83 22.66 25.15
C SER A 168 54.43 23.10 25.68
N ILE A 169 54.27 24.40 25.92
CA ILE A 169 52.96 24.94 26.41
C ILE A 169 51.93 24.82 25.29
N LEU A 170 52.27 25.24 24.10
CA LEU A 170 51.36 25.12 22.95
C LEU A 170 51.04 23.66 22.66
N SER A 171 52.04 22.81 22.59
CA SER A 171 51.93 21.40 22.26
C SER A 171 51.08 20.62 23.27
N ILE A 172 51.27 20.87 24.58
CA ILE A 172 50.43 20.26 25.65
C ILE A 172 49.00 20.80 25.59
N SER A 173 48.83 22.11 25.36
CA SER A 173 47.47 22.70 25.25
C SER A 173 46.70 22.11 24.09
N LEU A 174 47.30 21.91 22.94
CA LEU A 174 46.69 21.28 21.78
C LEU A 174 46.40 19.79 22.03
N LEU A 175 47.31 19.08 22.71
CA LEU A 175 47.06 17.68 23.08
C LEU A 175 45.89 17.51 24.04
N ILE A 176 45.80 18.42 25.05
CA ILE A 176 44.65 18.47 25.96
C ILE A 176 43.36 18.69 25.13
N GLY A 177 43.37 19.58 24.16
CA GLY A 177 42.21 19.78 23.26
C GLY A 177 41.79 18.52 22.50
N LEU A 178 42.76 17.73 22.00
CA LEU A 178 42.50 16.46 21.33
C LEU A 178 41.91 15.37 22.26
N VAL A 179 42.14 15.49 23.57
CA VAL A 179 41.55 14.55 24.57
C VAL A 179 40.20 15.06 25.06
N VAL A 180 40.11 16.33 25.48
CA VAL A 180 38.92 16.88 26.12
C VAL A 180 37.73 17.00 25.17
N LEU A 181 37.98 17.53 23.94
CA LEU A 181 36.90 17.77 23.01
C LEU A 181 36.19 16.48 22.54
N PRO A 182 36.88 15.37 22.18
CA PRO A 182 36.23 14.14 21.86
C PRO A 182 35.45 13.53 23.03
N ILE A 183 35.96 13.61 24.26
CA ILE A 183 35.27 13.13 25.47
C ILE A 183 33.94 13.90 25.65
N TYR A 184 33.99 15.22 25.55
CA TYR A 184 32.78 16.06 25.61
C TYR A 184 31.80 15.70 24.50
N MET A 185 32.27 15.47 23.27
CA MET A 185 31.46 15.09 22.13
C MET A 185 30.75 13.74 22.35
N VAL A 186 31.45 12.75 22.93
CA VAL A 186 30.81 11.47 23.28
C VAL A 186 29.66 11.67 24.25
N ALA A 187 29.85 12.52 25.28
CA ALA A 187 28.79 12.80 26.24
C ALA A 187 27.59 13.49 25.58
N LEU A 188 27.84 14.43 24.65
CA LEU A 188 26.79 15.12 23.91
C LEU A 188 26.03 14.17 22.98
N LEU A 189 26.75 13.33 22.21
CA LEU A 189 26.15 12.34 21.31
C LEU A 189 25.29 11.33 22.09
N LYS A 190 25.74 10.87 23.25
CA LYS A 190 24.93 9.99 24.12
C LYS A 190 23.62 10.64 24.55
N LYS A 191 23.69 11.90 25.02
CA LYS A 191 22.48 12.65 25.42
C LYS A 191 21.52 12.84 24.23
N LEU A 192 22.05 13.17 23.06
CA LEU A 192 21.25 13.35 21.86
C LEU A 192 20.54 12.05 21.45
N HIS A 193 21.27 10.94 21.40
CA HIS A 193 20.69 9.63 21.08
C HIS A 193 19.62 9.21 22.09
N GLU A 194 19.85 9.50 23.39
CA GLU A 194 18.88 9.19 24.42
C GLU A 194 17.61 10.04 24.30
N ALA A 195 17.73 11.32 24.00
CA ALA A 195 16.60 12.20 23.76
C ALA A 195 15.78 11.74 22.51
N ILE A 196 16.45 11.40 21.41
CA ILE A 196 15.78 10.85 20.22
C ILE A 196 15.07 9.54 20.53
N ARG A 197 15.72 8.65 21.28
CA ARG A 197 15.11 7.37 21.68
C ARG A 197 13.87 7.57 22.55
N GLN A 198 13.93 8.48 23.52
CA GLN A 198 12.79 8.81 24.38
C GLN A 198 11.63 9.40 23.57
N ALA A 199 11.92 10.32 22.64
CA ALA A 199 10.91 10.91 21.77
C ALA A 199 10.23 9.84 20.87
N ASN A 200 11.01 8.92 20.28
CA ASN A 200 10.47 7.83 19.46
C ASN A 200 9.62 6.86 20.30
N GLN A 201 10.08 6.49 21.49
CA GLN A 201 9.32 5.63 22.40
C GLN A 201 8.01 6.27 22.85
N ALA A 202 8.02 7.57 23.13
CA ALA A 202 6.79 8.31 23.48
C ALA A 202 5.80 8.34 22.31
N SER A 203 6.29 8.58 21.10
CA SER A 203 5.46 8.56 19.87
C SER A 203 4.86 7.17 19.62
N GLU A 204 5.66 6.10 19.74
CA GLU A 204 5.14 4.73 19.60
C GLU A 204 4.13 4.35 20.69
N ALA A 205 4.36 4.81 21.93
CA ALA A 205 3.42 4.57 23.03
C ALA A 205 2.10 5.31 22.80
N LYS A 206 2.15 6.58 22.33
CA LYS A 206 0.97 7.37 21.91
C LYS A 206 0.17 6.62 20.82
N SER A 207 0.85 6.14 19.77
CA SER A 207 0.19 5.43 18.67
C SER A 207 -0.44 4.11 19.12
N ARG A 208 0.24 3.32 19.95
CA ARG A 208 -0.30 2.07 20.51
C ARG A 208 -1.51 2.32 21.40
N PHE A 209 -1.43 3.33 22.26
CA PHE A 209 -2.54 3.71 23.13
C PHE A 209 -3.78 4.10 22.33
N LEU A 210 -3.63 4.95 21.30
CA LEU A 210 -4.75 5.38 20.45
C LEU A 210 -5.34 4.21 19.65
N ALA A 211 -4.51 3.30 19.14
CA ALA A 211 -4.99 2.10 18.44
C ALA A 211 -5.81 1.19 19.37
N HIS A 212 -5.33 0.97 20.60
CA HIS A 212 -6.05 0.17 21.59
C HIS A 212 -7.36 0.85 22.03
N MET A 213 -7.32 2.15 22.31
CA MET A 213 -8.53 2.91 22.68
C MET A 213 -9.59 2.90 21.56
N SER A 214 -9.17 3.00 20.31
CA SER A 214 -10.13 2.89 19.19
C SER A 214 -10.81 1.54 19.14
N HIS A 215 -10.07 0.46 19.33
CA HIS A 215 -10.66 -0.87 19.39
C HIS A 215 -11.67 -1.00 20.53
N GLU A 216 -11.29 -0.53 21.74
CA GLU A 216 -12.15 -0.56 22.92
C GLU A 216 -13.40 0.32 22.80
N LEU A 217 -13.33 1.43 22.04
CA LEU A 217 -14.48 2.29 21.76
C LEU A 217 -15.34 1.78 20.59
N ARG A 218 -14.73 1.15 19.59
CA ARG A 218 -15.44 0.61 18.43
C ARG A 218 -16.39 -0.53 18.81
N THR A 219 -15.95 -1.42 19.69
CA THR A 219 -16.74 -2.61 20.09
C THR A 219 -18.11 -2.24 20.68
N PRO A 220 -18.21 -1.41 21.75
CA PRO A 220 -19.54 -1.04 22.28
C PRO A 220 -20.34 -0.20 21.28
N LEU A 221 -19.68 0.62 20.45
CA LEU A 221 -20.36 1.45 19.47
C LEU A 221 -20.99 0.63 18.35
N ASN A 222 -20.32 -0.43 17.90
CA ASN A 222 -20.86 -1.39 16.95
C ASN A 222 -22.10 -2.10 17.53
N GLY A 223 -22.06 -2.42 18.83
CA GLY A 223 -23.24 -2.95 19.53
C GLY A 223 -24.41 -1.98 19.49
N VAL A 224 -24.19 -0.68 19.73
CA VAL A 224 -25.24 0.35 19.63
C VAL A 224 -25.77 0.47 18.20
N ILE A 225 -24.91 0.48 17.19
CA ILE A 225 -25.30 0.55 15.77
C ILE A 225 -26.12 -0.69 15.40
N GLY A 226 -25.60 -1.89 15.67
CA GLY A 226 -26.27 -3.14 15.35
C GLY A 226 -27.65 -3.27 16.02
N MET A 227 -27.73 -2.94 17.32
CA MET A 227 -29.02 -2.96 18.04
C MET A 227 -30.00 -1.90 17.51
N SER A 228 -29.52 -0.71 17.13
CA SER A 228 -30.37 0.32 16.55
C SER A 228 -30.86 -0.04 15.14
N ASP A 229 -30.05 -0.75 14.35
CA ASP A 229 -30.45 -1.26 13.04
C ASP A 229 -31.51 -2.37 13.17
N LEU A 230 -31.33 -3.32 14.09
CA LEU A 230 -32.35 -4.32 14.41
C LEU A 230 -33.65 -3.72 14.89
N LEU A 231 -33.62 -2.64 15.70
CA LEU A 231 -34.81 -1.92 16.11
C LEU A 231 -35.58 -1.29 14.95
N LYS A 232 -34.87 -0.79 13.90
CA LYS A 232 -35.55 -0.23 12.70
C LYS A 232 -36.45 -1.24 11.99
N ASP A 233 -36.12 -2.54 12.07
CA ASP A 233 -36.86 -3.62 11.40
C ASP A 233 -38.02 -4.12 12.24
N THR A 234 -38.21 -3.62 13.45
CA THR A 234 -39.35 -3.94 14.32
C THR A 234 -40.50 -2.95 14.08
N LYS A 235 -41.68 -3.30 14.66
CA LYS A 235 -42.86 -2.41 14.60
C LYS A 235 -42.68 -1.22 15.57
N LEU A 236 -42.17 -0.13 15.08
CA LEU A 236 -41.98 1.13 15.81
C LEU A 236 -43.07 2.15 15.41
N ASP A 237 -43.50 2.98 16.37
CA ASP A 237 -44.24 4.20 16.06
C ASP A 237 -43.32 5.29 15.49
N ASP A 238 -43.89 6.37 15.01
CA ASP A 238 -43.09 7.38 14.29
C ASP A 238 -42.08 8.14 15.20
N GLU A 239 -42.43 8.35 16.48
CA GLU A 239 -41.54 8.95 17.47
C GLU A 239 -40.38 8.02 17.80
N GLN A 240 -40.63 6.73 17.98
CA GLN A 240 -39.57 5.71 18.20
C GLN A 240 -38.66 5.59 16.99
N LYS A 241 -39.20 5.63 15.76
CA LYS A 241 -38.38 5.65 14.54
C LYS A 241 -37.42 6.84 14.49
N GLU A 242 -37.88 8.05 14.88
CA GLU A 242 -37.03 9.23 14.94
C GLU A 242 -35.93 9.07 16.00
N LEU A 243 -36.26 8.57 17.18
CA LEU A 243 -35.29 8.33 18.24
C LEU A 243 -34.22 7.30 17.83
N VAL A 244 -34.62 6.18 17.22
CA VAL A 244 -33.69 5.17 16.72
C VAL A 244 -32.79 5.72 15.62
N ARG A 245 -33.33 6.54 14.69
CA ARG A 245 -32.53 7.23 13.68
C ARG A 245 -31.50 8.17 14.30
N ALA A 246 -31.90 8.93 15.32
CA ALA A 246 -31.00 9.84 16.02
C ALA A 246 -29.86 9.11 16.75
N VAL A 247 -30.16 8.00 17.43
CA VAL A 247 -29.17 7.14 18.10
C VAL A 247 -28.19 6.58 17.07
N ASN A 248 -28.68 6.01 15.99
CA ASN A 248 -27.87 5.43 14.92
C ASN A 248 -26.95 6.48 14.25
N ALA A 249 -27.51 7.67 13.92
CA ALA A 249 -26.73 8.77 13.37
C ALA A 249 -25.62 9.23 14.32
N SER A 250 -25.94 9.35 15.62
CA SER A 250 -24.95 9.77 16.64
C SER A 250 -23.83 8.74 16.79
N ALA A 251 -24.18 7.45 16.76
CA ALA A 251 -23.21 6.37 16.82
C ALA A 251 -22.27 6.35 15.62
N HIS A 252 -22.78 6.55 14.39
CA HIS A 252 -21.95 6.67 13.20
C HIS A 252 -21.03 7.89 13.20
N ILE A 253 -21.52 9.04 13.69
CA ILE A 253 -20.69 10.25 13.87
C ILE A 253 -19.52 9.97 14.82
N LEU A 254 -19.79 9.30 15.94
CA LEU A 254 -18.77 8.99 16.94
C LEU A 254 -17.74 7.99 16.38
N LEU A 255 -18.19 6.99 15.61
CA LEU A 255 -17.30 6.04 14.95
C LEU A 255 -16.35 6.76 13.96
N GLY A 256 -16.89 7.63 13.12
CA GLY A 256 -16.10 8.43 12.19
C GLY A 256 -15.11 9.37 12.89
N LEU A 257 -15.47 9.93 14.07
CA LEU A 257 -14.55 10.71 14.90
C LEU A 257 -13.35 9.89 15.36
N ILE A 258 -13.60 8.68 15.88
CA ILE A 258 -12.57 7.77 16.35
C ILE A 258 -11.63 7.37 15.20
N GLU A 259 -12.18 7.07 14.04
CA GLU A 259 -11.40 6.72 12.84
C GLU A 259 -10.53 7.89 12.38
N ASN A 260 -11.06 9.10 12.33
CA ASN A 260 -10.31 10.29 11.97
C ASN A 260 -9.13 10.56 12.92
N VAL A 261 -9.31 10.41 14.24
CA VAL A 261 -8.22 10.56 15.24
C VAL A 261 -7.15 9.50 15.05
N LEU A 262 -7.54 8.27 14.74
CA LEU A 262 -6.59 7.20 14.42
C LEU A 262 -5.80 7.47 13.15
N ASP A 263 -6.46 7.94 12.10
CA ASP A 263 -5.80 8.22 10.82
C ASP A 263 -4.74 9.30 11.01
N ILE A 264 -5.04 10.39 11.74
CA ILE A 264 -4.06 11.42 12.09
C ILE A 264 -2.89 10.81 12.86
N SER A 265 -3.16 9.98 13.86
CA SER A 265 -2.08 9.34 14.64
C SER A 265 -1.19 8.41 13.81
N LYS A 266 -1.78 7.70 12.83
CA LYS A 266 -1.02 6.85 11.89
C LYS A 266 -0.17 7.68 10.94
N ILE A 267 -0.69 8.82 10.47
CA ILE A 267 0.03 9.76 9.61
C ILE A 267 1.21 10.37 10.37
N GLU A 268 0.98 10.92 11.59
CA GLU A 268 2.03 11.50 12.43
C GLU A 268 3.16 10.50 12.74
N ALA A 269 2.80 9.23 12.93
CA ALA A 269 3.76 8.15 13.18
C ALA A 269 4.48 7.65 11.91
N GLY A 270 4.16 8.19 10.72
CA GLY A 270 4.73 7.76 9.44
C GLY A 270 4.38 6.32 9.08
N LYS A 271 3.26 5.79 9.57
CA LYS A 271 2.83 4.40 9.36
C LYS A 271 1.92 4.20 8.15
N ILE A 272 1.47 5.29 7.52
CA ILE A 272 0.71 5.21 6.27
C ILE A 272 1.69 5.10 5.11
N ALA A 273 1.55 4.04 4.34
CA ALA A 273 2.28 3.82 3.10
C ALA A 273 1.35 4.09 1.91
N ILE A 274 1.73 5.04 1.04
CA ILE A 274 0.97 5.32 -0.18
C ILE A 274 1.20 4.20 -1.19
N GLU A 275 0.12 3.58 -1.64
CA GLU A 275 0.15 2.53 -2.64
C GLU A 275 0.17 3.12 -4.06
N HIS A 276 0.87 2.44 -4.96
CA HIS A 276 0.90 2.80 -6.38
C HIS A 276 0.32 1.64 -7.21
N LYS A 277 -1.01 1.53 -7.18
CA LYS A 277 -1.75 0.52 -7.95
C LYS A 277 -2.40 1.13 -9.18
N PRO A 278 -2.73 0.32 -10.19
CA PRO A 278 -3.57 0.75 -11.30
C PRO A 278 -4.92 1.27 -10.81
N ILE A 279 -5.28 2.46 -11.23
CA ILE A 279 -6.57 3.09 -10.91
C ILE A 279 -7.22 3.63 -12.18
N ASP A 280 -8.54 3.59 -12.22
CA ASP A 280 -9.37 4.37 -13.13
C ASP A 280 -9.78 5.67 -12.41
N LEU A 281 -9.17 6.78 -12.83
CA LEU A 281 -9.40 8.08 -12.20
C LEU A 281 -10.84 8.56 -12.40
N HIS A 282 -11.40 8.36 -13.60
CA HIS A 282 -12.75 8.84 -13.93
C HIS A 282 -13.79 8.08 -13.11
N ALA A 283 -13.70 6.76 -13.03
CA ALA A 283 -14.55 5.93 -12.21
C ALA A 283 -14.45 6.28 -10.71
N LEU A 284 -13.24 6.55 -10.21
CA LEU A 284 -13.01 6.92 -8.82
C LEU A 284 -13.66 8.26 -8.46
N VAL A 285 -13.50 9.28 -9.31
CA VAL A 285 -14.07 10.62 -9.08
C VAL A 285 -15.59 10.56 -9.13
N ASN A 286 -16.14 9.98 -10.20
CA ASN A 286 -17.58 9.87 -10.39
C ASN A 286 -18.22 9.00 -9.31
N GLY A 287 -17.60 7.90 -8.92
CA GLY A 287 -18.06 7.06 -7.80
C GLY A 287 -18.08 7.81 -6.47
N SER A 288 -17.11 8.71 -6.23
CA SER A 288 -17.10 9.54 -5.02
C SER A 288 -18.24 10.58 -5.02
N VAL A 289 -18.55 11.17 -6.18
CA VAL A 289 -19.67 12.10 -6.35
C VAL A 289 -21.00 11.36 -6.15
N LEU A 290 -21.19 10.21 -6.80
CA LEU A 290 -22.40 9.39 -6.72
C LEU A 290 -22.71 8.94 -5.28
N MET A 291 -21.70 8.63 -4.48
CA MET A 291 -21.87 8.27 -3.06
C MET A 291 -22.49 9.39 -2.23
N LEU A 292 -22.17 10.65 -2.53
CA LEU A 292 -22.60 11.81 -1.76
C LEU A 292 -23.78 12.56 -2.39
N GLU A 293 -24.10 12.32 -3.64
CA GLU A 293 -25.22 12.91 -4.36
C GLU A 293 -26.57 12.77 -3.62
N PRO A 294 -26.94 11.60 -3.02
CA PRO A 294 -28.18 11.48 -2.27
C PRO A 294 -28.28 12.43 -1.06
N GLN A 295 -27.12 12.82 -0.47
CA GLN A 295 -27.08 13.79 0.61
C GLN A 295 -27.32 15.20 0.08
N GLY A 296 -26.70 15.55 -1.06
CA GLY A 296 -26.95 16.81 -1.75
C GLY A 296 -28.40 16.92 -2.19
N ARG A 297 -28.95 15.91 -2.83
CA ARG A 297 -30.33 15.85 -3.33
C ARG A 297 -31.37 16.05 -2.21
N ARG A 298 -31.16 15.50 -1.00
CA ARG A 298 -32.02 15.75 0.18
C ARG A 298 -32.05 17.22 0.61
N LYS A 299 -31.00 17.99 0.29
CA LYS A 299 -30.92 19.42 0.51
C LYS A 299 -31.36 20.26 -0.70
N GLY A 300 -31.74 19.63 -1.83
CA GLY A 300 -32.07 20.31 -3.08
C GLY A 300 -30.84 20.83 -3.85
N LEU A 301 -29.63 20.31 -3.55
CA LEU A 301 -28.38 20.71 -4.21
C LEU A 301 -28.13 19.88 -5.47
N VAL A 302 -27.59 20.50 -6.50
CA VAL A 302 -27.03 19.81 -7.66
C VAL A 302 -25.57 19.45 -7.38
N VAL A 303 -25.26 18.16 -7.33
CA VAL A 303 -23.88 17.65 -7.14
C VAL A 303 -23.42 17.05 -8.47
N SER A 304 -22.32 17.55 -9.03
CA SER A 304 -21.84 17.15 -10.36
C SER A 304 -20.33 17.02 -10.43
N SER A 305 -19.85 16.25 -11.40
CA SER A 305 -18.43 16.16 -11.76
C SER A 305 -18.20 16.70 -13.16
N ASN A 306 -17.06 17.34 -13.37
CA ASN A 306 -16.59 17.81 -14.68
C ASN A 306 -15.12 17.42 -14.85
N ILE A 307 -14.86 16.42 -15.68
CA ILE A 307 -13.52 15.89 -15.93
C ILE A 307 -13.05 16.38 -17.28
N SER A 308 -11.93 17.14 -17.29
CA SER A 308 -11.33 17.59 -18.54
C SER A 308 -10.93 16.40 -19.41
N PRO A 309 -11.28 16.37 -20.70
CA PRO A 309 -10.92 15.32 -21.63
C PRO A 309 -9.40 15.07 -21.75
N GLU A 310 -8.59 16.09 -21.44
CA GLU A 310 -7.12 15.99 -21.43
C GLU A 310 -6.60 15.17 -20.25
N THR A 311 -7.45 14.86 -19.28
CA THR A 311 -7.07 14.11 -18.06
C THR A 311 -7.01 12.62 -18.36
N PRO A 312 -5.85 11.96 -18.22
CA PRO A 312 -5.74 10.52 -18.44
C PRO A 312 -6.49 9.76 -17.34
N PHE A 313 -7.23 8.72 -17.71
CA PHE A 313 -8.02 7.91 -16.77
C PHE A 313 -7.22 6.74 -16.19
N GLN A 314 -6.30 6.12 -16.96
CA GLN A 314 -5.47 4.99 -16.51
C GLN A 314 -4.20 5.50 -15.85
N LEU A 315 -4.20 5.54 -14.55
CA LEU A 315 -3.09 6.02 -13.73
C LEU A 315 -2.66 4.96 -12.71
N ASN A 316 -1.47 5.13 -12.15
CA ASN A 316 -1.06 4.41 -10.94
C ASN A 316 -1.10 5.37 -9.76
N GLY A 317 -1.82 5.00 -8.74
CA GLY A 317 -2.01 5.81 -7.54
C GLY A 317 -2.69 5.04 -6.41
N ASP A 318 -3.02 5.74 -5.35
CA ASP A 318 -3.74 5.21 -4.19
C ASP A 318 -5.22 5.58 -4.27
N ALA A 319 -6.04 4.62 -4.70
CA ALA A 319 -7.48 4.81 -4.85
C ALA A 319 -8.17 5.10 -3.51
N LEU A 320 -7.72 4.43 -2.43
CA LEU A 320 -8.35 4.55 -1.11
C LEU A 320 -8.17 5.95 -0.54
N HIS A 321 -6.93 6.43 -0.49
CA HIS A 321 -6.64 7.75 0.07
C HIS A 321 -7.15 8.88 -0.81
N LEU A 322 -7.10 8.73 -2.15
CA LEU A 322 -7.68 9.72 -3.06
C LEU A 322 -9.21 9.82 -2.88
N ARG A 323 -9.91 8.70 -2.73
CA ARG A 323 -11.35 8.67 -2.43
C ARG A 323 -11.64 9.35 -1.09
N GLN A 324 -10.84 9.11 -0.06
CA GLN A 324 -11.00 9.73 1.25
C GLN A 324 -10.85 11.25 1.19
N ILE A 325 -9.86 11.76 0.43
CA ILE A 325 -9.70 13.20 0.20
C ILE A 325 -10.96 13.78 -0.44
N LEU A 326 -11.44 13.17 -1.52
CA LEU A 326 -12.63 13.63 -2.25
C LEU A 326 -13.88 13.60 -1.36
N ILE A 327 -14.14 12.51 -0.64
CA ILE A 327 -15.30 12.38 0.26
C ILE A 327 -15.26 13.46 1.35
N ASN A 328 -14.10 13.74 1.94
CA ASN A 328 -13.95 14.77 2.95
C ASN A 328 -14.26 16.17 2.39
N LEU A 329 -13.75 16.50 1.21
CA LEU A 329 -13.94 17.82 0.62
C LEU A 329 -15.38 18.00 0.06
N ILE A 330 -15.92 17.00 -0.66
CA ILE A 330 -17.29 17.04 -1.20
C ILE A 330 -18.31 17.04 -0.05
N GLY A 331 -18.09 16.24 1.00
CA GLY A 331 -18.93 16.21 2.18
C GLY A 331 -18.99 17.56 2.89
N ASN A 332 -17.85 18.25 3.01
CA ASN A 332 -17.82 19.63 3.54
C ASN A 332 -18.56 20.61 2.63
N ALA A 333 -18.37 20.54 1.32
CA ALA A 333 -19.08 21.38 0.35
C ALA A 333 -20.60 21.22 0.46
N ILE A 334 -21.13 19.98 0.49
CA ILE A 334 -22.55 19.70 0.69
C ILE A 334 -23.04 20.19 2.06
N LYS A 335 -22.22 20.04 3.09
CA LYS A 335 -22.57 20.45 4.45
C LYS A 335 -22.80 21.94 4.56
N PHE A 336 -21.93 22.77 3.97
CA PHE A 336 -21.92 24.21 4.08
C PHE A 336 -22.67 24.94 2.97
N THR A 337 -23.26 24.20 2.01
CA THR A 337 -24.17 24.74 0.99
C THR A 337 -25.60 24.44 1.37
N ASN A 338 -26.48 25.46 1.38
CA ASN A 338 -27.89 25.29 1.64
C ASN A 338 -28.73 25.25 0.36
N GLU A 339 -28.38 26.06 -0.63
CA GLU A 339 -29.02 26.14 -1.94
C GLU A 339 -27.95 26.34 -3.01
N GLY A 340 -28.17 25.78 -4.20
CA GLY A 340 -27.25 25.89 -5.34
C GLY A 340 -26.58 24.58 -5.70
N SER A 341 -25.25 24.57 -5.88
CA SER A 341 -24.54 23.41 -6.43
C SER A 341 -23.18 23.16 -5.78
N VAL A 342 -22.74 21.89 -5.91
CA VAL A 342 -21.37 21.44 -5.61
C VAL A 342 -20.80 20.79 -6.86
N THR A 343 -19.68 21.28 -7.36
CA THR A 343 -19.07 20.79 -8.59
C THR A 343 -17.65 20.32 -8.34
N VAL A 344 -17.34 19.10 -8.74
CA VAL A 344 -15.98 18.53 -8.71
C VAL A 344 -15.38 18.68 -10.09
N LYS A 345 -14.34 19.52 -10.24
CA LYS A 345 -13.59 19.67 -11.49
C LYS A 345 -12.27 18.93 -11.41
N VAL A 346 -11.89 18.23 -12.49
CA VAL A 346 -10.62 17.51 -12.58
C VAL A 346 -9.93 17.89 -13.89
N MET A 347 -8.69 18.35 -13.79
CA MET A 347 -7.95 18.85 -14.94
C MET A 347 -6.46 18.55 -14.84
N LEU A 348 -5.78 18.53 -15.98
CA LEU A 348 -4.33 18.43 -16.06
C LEU A 348 -3.70 19.77 -15.66
N ALA A 349 -2.95 19.80 -14.53
CA ALA A 349 -2.25 20.99 -14.05
C ALA A 349 -0.85 21.16 -14.66
N GLY A 350 -0.28 20.09 -15.23
CA GLY A 350 1.07 20.10 -15.81
C GLY A 350 1.79 18.77 -15.66
N GLY A 351 3.10 18.80 -15.64
CA GLY A 351 3.93 17.60 -15.57
C GLY A 351 4.38 17.11 -16.94
N THR A 352 4.83 15.86 -17.01
CA THR A 352 5.21 15.20 -18.29
C THR A 352 4.16 14.17 -18.66
N SER A 353 4.13 13.73 -19.93
CA SER A 353 3.23 12.69 -20.40
C SER A 353 3.27 11.38 -19.59
N TYR A 354 4.41 11.09 -18.91
CA TYR A 354 4.56 9.91 -18.05
C TYR A 354 4.31 10.19 -16.57
N ARG A 355 4.37 11.47 -16.15
CA ARG A 355 4.13 11.93 -14.79
C ARG A 355 3.28 13.19 -14.82
N PRO A 356 1.98 13.06 -15.13
CA PRO A 356 1.04 14.17 -15.08
C PRO A 356 0.82 14.62 -13.65
N ARG A 357 0.60 15.90 -13.48
CA ARG A 357 0.09 16.50 -12.26
C ARG A 357 -1.38 16.82 -12.47
N ILE A 358 -2.24 16.19 -11.70
CA ILE A 358 -3.69 16.33 -11.82
C ILE A 358 -4.19 17.25 -10.72
N ARG A 359 -4.97 18.25 -11.11
CA ARG A 359 -5.64 19.18 -10.22
C ARG A 359 -7.10 18.80 -10.06
N PHE A 360 -7.53 18.74 -8.82
CA PHE A 360 -8.89 18.51 -8.40
C PHE A 360 -9.40 19.78 -7.73
N GLU A 361 -10.59 20.20 -8.09
CA GLU A 361 -11.28 21.35 -7.50
C GLU A 361 -12.67 20.94 -7.05
N VAL A 362 -12.99 21.19 -5.79
CA VAL A 362 -14.33 21.01 -5.23
C VAL A 362 -14.88 22.38 -4.92
N ALA A 363 -15.74 22.84 -5.82
CA ALA A 363 -16.35 24.16 -5.75
C ALA A 363 -17.79 24.07 -5.23
N ASP A 364 -18.14 24.88 -4.25
CA ASP A 364 -19.48 25.03 -3.71
C ASP A 364 -19.98 26.48 -3.81
N THR A 365 -21.29 26.65 -3.84
CA THR A 365 -21.97 27.93 -3.80
C THR A 365 -22.48 28.28 -2.39
N GLY A 366 -21.77 27.81 -1.37
CA GLY A 366 -22.18 27.92 0.03
C GLY A 366 -21.88 29.28 0.67
N ILE A 367 -21.83 29.27 1.99
CA ILE A 367 -21.65 30.47 2.81
C ILE A 367 -20.29 31.18 2.65
N GLY A 368 -19.29 30.48 2.13
CA GLY A 368 -17.91 30.95 2.03
C GLY A 368 -17.17 30.95 3.36
N ILE A 369 -15.86 31.28 3.31
CA ILE A 369 -14.93 31.32 4.43
C ILE A 369 -14.30 32.71 4.48
N PRO A 370 -14.25 33.38 5.66
CA PRO A 370 -13.58 34.68 5.80
C PRO A 370 -12.07 34.58 5.52
N ASP A 371 -11.49 35.57 4.87
CA ASP A 371 -10.08 35.62 4.50
C ASP A 371 -9.13 35.38 5.70
N GLU A 372 -9.51 35.89 6.87
CA GLU A 372 -8.74 35.77 8.11
C GLU A 372 -8.61 34.29 8.60
N ARG A 373 -9.48 33.41 8.13
CA ARG A 373 -9.56 31.98 8.55
C ARG A 373 -9.03 31.00 7.52
N LEU A 374 -8.65 31.43 6.31
CA LEU A 374 -8.24 30.55 5.22
C LEU A 374 -7.00 29.72 5.55
N GLU A 375 -6.09 30.22 6.36
CA GLU A 375 -4.92 29.48 6.81
C GLU A 375 -5.25 28.50 7.94
N GLU A 376 -6.15 28.88 8.84
CA GLU A 376 -6.51 28.12 10.04
C GLU A 376 -7.36 26.87 9.75
N ILE A 377 -8.10 26.81 8.62
CA ILE A 377 -9.02 25.69 8.31
C ILE A 377 -8.31 24.36 8.07
N PHE A 378 -6.99 24.35 7.90
CA PHE A 378 -6.17 23.17 7.78
C PHE A 378 -5.49 22.75 9.10
N GLU A 379 -5.69 23.52 10.18
CA GLU A 379 -5.21 23.16 11.52
C GLU A 379 -6.16 22.18 12.23
N ASP A 380 -5.61 21.35 13.09
CA ASP A 380 -6.36 20.32 13.83
C ASP A 380 -7.47 20.94 14.69
N PHE A 381 -8.67 20.37 14.65
CA PHE A 381 -9.82 20.75 15.45
C PHE A 381 -10.33 22.18 15.22
N THR A 382 -9.92 22.84 14.16
CA THR A 382 -10.36 24.20 13.87
C THR A 382 -11.77 24.21 13.28
N GLN A 383 -12.65 25.02 13.87
CA GLN A 383 -14.02 25.25 13.41
C GLN A 383 -14.29 26.74 13.30
N VAL A 384 -14.97 27.16 12.22
CA VAL A 384 -15.40 28.54 12.06
C VAL A 384 -16.61 28.78 12.98
N GLU A 385 -16.49 29.72 13.94
CA GLU A 385 -17.50 29.96 14.98
C GLU A 385 -18.92 30.24 14.44
N HIS A 386 -19.06 30.84 13.25
CA HIS A 386 -20.34 31.05 12.59
C HIS A 386 -21.03 29.73 12.16
N ALA A 387 -20.27 28.71 11.83
CA ALA A 387 -20.81 27.40 11.47
C ALA A 387 -21.31 26.63 12.71
N ALA A 388 -20.68 26.81 13.86
CA ALA A 388 -21.11 26.20 15.12
C ALA A 388 -22.48 26.75 15.61
N ASN A 389 -22.74 28.01 15.39
CA ASN A 389 -24.01 28.66 15.77
C ASN A 389 -25.19 28.30 14.85
N CYS A 390 -24.90 27.79 13.64
CA CYS A 390 -25.93 27.37 12.68
C CYS A 390 -26.31 25.89 12.77
N GLY A 391 -25.81 25.15 13.79
CA GLY A 391 -26.15 23.73 13.98
C GLY A 391 -25.34 22.74 13.08
N TYR A 392 -24.37 23.24 12.30
CA TYR A 392 -23.53 22.41 11.42
C TYR A 392 -22.27 21.91 12.15
N GLY A 393 -22.44 21.15 13.22
CA GLY A 393 -21.33 20.55 13.97
C GLY A 393 -20.48 19.62 13.07
N GLY A 394 -19.17 19.68 13.22
CA GLY A 394 -18.21 18.79 12.54
C GLY A 394 -17.00 18.57 13.41
N THR A 395 -16.11 17.65 13.03
CA THR A 395 -14.93 17.29 13.82
C THR A 395 -13.80 18.30 13.69
N GLY A 396 -13.77 19.10 12.60
CA GLY A 396 -12.64 19.96 12.24
C GLY A 396 -11.39 19.18 11.80
N LEU A 397 -11.50 17.87 11.57
CA LEU A 397 -10.39 16.99 11.20
C LEU A 397 -10.35 16.65 9.71
N GLY A 398 -11.46 16.75 8.99
CA GLY A 398 -11.55 16.30 7.60
C GLY A 398 -10.63 17.07 6.65
N THR A 399 -10.49 18.39 6.80
CA THR A 399 -9.59 19.22 6.01
C THR A 399 -8.12 18.95 6.34
N THR A 400 -7.79 18.75 7.60
CA THR A 400 -6.44 18.40 8.06
C THR A 400 -6.02 17.04 7.51
N ILE A 401 -6.90 16.01 7.59
CA ILE A 401 -6.64 14.69 7.02
C ILE A 401 -6.43 14.78 5.51
N ALA A 402 -7.28 15.54 4.80
CA ALA A 402 -7.12 15.74 3.36
C ALA A 402 -5.76 16.38 3.04
N LYS A 403 -5.32 17.40 3.78
CA LYS A 403 -4.02 18.05 3.61
C LYS A 403 -2.87 17.06 3.82
N GLN A 404 -2.87 16.33 4.92
CA GLN A 404 -1.81 15.38 5.25
C GLN A 404 -1.71 14.25 4.22
N LEU A 405 -2.85 13.73 3.74
CA LEU A 405 -2.88 12.70 2.69
C LEU A 405 -2.34 13.25 1.36
N VAL A 406 -2.73 14.47 0.96
CA VAL A 406 -2.21 15.12 -0.25
C VAL A 406 -0.69 15.31 -0.17
N GLU A 407 -0.19 15.78 0.97
CA GLU A 407 1.25 15.94 1.21
C GLU A 407 2.00 14.60 1.16
N LEU A 408 1.44 13.53 1.75
CA LEU A 408 2.01 12.17 1.67
C LEU A 408 2.04 11.64 0.24
N MET A 409 1.04 12.00 -0.59
CA MET A 409 1.04 11.68 -2.02
C MET A 409 1.98 12.56 -2.84
N GLY A 410 2.72 13.49 -2.20
CA GLY A 410 3.67 14.40 -2.86
C GLY A 410 2.99 15.55 -3.60
N GLY A 411 1.77 15.89 -3.18
CA GLY A 411 0.93 16.94 -3.73
C GLY A 411 0.93 18.23 -2.93
N GLU A 412 0.01 19.11 -3.29
CA GLU A 412 -0.25 20.40 -2.66
C GLU A 412 -1.76 20.64 -2.61
N ILE A 413 -2.27 21.24 -1.52
CA ILE A 413 -3.68 21.57 -1.33
C ILE A 413 -3.83 23.03 -0.94
N GLY A 414 -4.92 23.65 -1.37
CA GLY A 414 -5.25 25.02 -1.03
C GLY A 414 -6.76 25.29 -1.11
N VAL A 415 -7.11 26.51 -0.81
CA VAL A 415 -8.49 26.98 -0.81
C VAL A 415 -8.59 28.41 -1.34
N THR A 416 -9.66 28.68 -2.05
CA THR A 416 -10.09 30.04 -2.42
C THR A 416 -11.55 30.18 -2.02
N SER A 417 -11.91 31.26 -1.34
CA SER A 417 -13.27 31.43 -0.88
C SER A 417 -13.63 32.92 -0.82
N SER A 418 -14.94 33.21 -0.94
CA SER A 418 -15.50 34.55 -0.73
C SER A 418 -16.80 34.42 0.03
N MET A 419 -16.96 35.18 1.09
CA MET A 419 -18.16 35.17 1.92
C MET A 419 -19.42 35.45 1.10
N GLY A 420 -20.42 34.56 1.21
CA GLY A 420 -21.70 34.63 0.52
C GLY A 420 -21.66 34.26 -0.97
N VAL A 421 -20.49 33.87 -1.51
CA VAL A 421 -20.33 33.45 -2.91
C VAL A 421 -20.07 31.94 -2.98
N GLY A 422 -19.23 31.42 -2.06
CA GLY A 422 -18.88 30.00 -1.97
C GLY A 422 -17.40 29.74 -1.73
N THR A 423 -17.02 28.46 -1.77
CA THR A 423 -15.67 28.03 -1.52
C THR A 423 -15.21 27.06 -2.62
N CYS A 424 -13.95 27.14 -3.00
CA CYS A 424 -13.28 26.20 -3.87
C CYS A 424 -12.06 25.65 -3.15
N PHE A 425 -12.15 24.39 -2.70
CA PHE A 425 -10.99 23.62 -2.28
C PHE A 425 -10.33 23.00 -3.50
N TRP A 426 -9.01 23.11 -3.60
CA TRP A 426 -8.26 22.48 -4.67
C TRP A 426 -7.05 21.72 -4.13
N PHE A 427 -6.70 20.66 -4.83
CA PHE A 427 -5.46 19.95 -4.57
C PHE A 427 -4.85 19.41 -5.86
N GLU A 428 -3.53 19.27 -5.87
CA GLU A 428 -2.76 18.76 -6.99
C GLU A 428 -1.89 17.58 -6.56
N VAL A 429 -1.97 16.46 -7.27
CA VAL A 429 -1.19 15.25 -6.97
C VAL A 429 -0.48 14.76 -8.23
N PRO A 430 0.81 14.36 -8.13
CA PRO A 430 1.52 13.74 -9.23
C PRO A 430 1.16 12.26 -9.35
N PHE A 431 0.78 11.82 -10.55
CA PHE A 431 0.53 10.41 -10.87
C PHE A 431 1.56 9.87 -11.87
N THR A 432 1.57 8.55 -12.07
CA THR A 432 2.30 7.92 -13.17
C THR A 432 1.30 7.27 -14.11
N VAL A 433 1.44 7.54 -15.41
CA VAL A 433 0.59 6.92 -16.43
C VAL A 433 0.97 5.45 -16.58
N GLN A 434 -0.03 4.58 -16.70
CA GLN A 434 0.19 3.19 -17.09
C GLN A 434 0.73 3.15 -18.53
N LYS A 435 1.78 2.36 -18.76
CA LYS A 435 2.34 2.19 -20.11
C LYS A 435 1.37 1.37 -20.94
N SER A 436 0.44 2.02 -21.58
CA SER A 436 -0.34 1.45 -22.69
C SER A 436 -0.43 2.51 -23.76
N ASP A 437 0.31 2.34 -24.86
CA ASP A 437 0.24 3.23 -26.03
C ASP A 437 -1.02 2.99 -26.86
N VAL A 438 -1.89 2.08 -26.44
CA VAL A 438 -3.13 1.70 -27.13
C VAL A 438 -4.26 1.69 -26.10
N ILE A 439 -5.40 2.30 -26.44
CA ILE A 439 -6.64 2.15 -25.65
C ILE A 439 -6.85 0.64 -25.46
N SER A 440 -6.85 0.17 -24.21
CA SER A 440 -6.88 -1.27 -23.94
C SER A 440 -8.19 -1.89 -24.46
N GLU A 441 -8.13 -3.11 -24.99
CA GLU A 441 -9.33 -3.83 -25.45
C GLU A 441 -10.40 -3.93 -24.34
N SER A 442 -9.97 -3.98 -23.06
CA SER A 442 -10.88 -3.97 -21.92
C SER A 442 -11.60 -2.63 -21.72
N ALA A 443 -10.92 -1.49 -21.96
CA ALA A 443 -11.54 -0.17 -21.89
C ALA A 443 -12.50 0.07 -23.06
N LEU A 444 -12.20 -0.46 -24.24
CA LEU A 444 -13.11 -0.45 -25.40
C LEU A 444 -14.32 -1.34 -25.16
N SER A 445 -14.13 -2.55 -24.65
CA SER A 445 -15.24 -3.47 -24.36
C SER A 445 -16.22 -2.88 -23.35
N ALA A 446 -15.72 -2.09 -22.39
CA ALA A 446 -16.55 -1.38 -21.44
C ALA A 446 -17.48 -0.34 -22.12
N LEU A 447 -17.13 0.24 -23.26
CA LEU A 447 -17.93 1.22 -23.98
C LEU A 447 -18.90 0.62 -25.01
N THR A 448 -18.75 -0.64 -25.40
CA THR A 448 -19.59 -1.27 -26.46
C THR A 448 -21.08 -1.36 -26.10
N ASP A 449 -21.40 -1.42 -24.81
CA ASP A 449 -22.78 -1.47 -24.34
C ASP A 449 -23.44 -0.08 -24.21
N THR A 450 -22.68 1.00 -24.49
CA THR A 450 -23.19 2.36 -24.37
C THR A 450 -23.82 2.81 -25.69
N ARG A 451 -25.06 3.29 -25.66
CA ARG A 451 -25.68 3.97 -26.80
C ARG A 451 -25.41 5.47 -26.73
N VAL A 452 -24.94 6.02 -27.83
CA VAL A 452 -24.58 7.43 -27.95
C VAL A 452 -25.54 8.15 -28.90
N LEU A 453 -26.06 9.31 -28.46
CA LEU A 453 -26.83 10.20 -29.36
C LEU A 453 -25.91 11.32 -29.82
N LEU A 454 -25.87 11.57 -31.12
CA LEU A 454 -25.12 12.66 -31.73
C LEU A 454 -26.08 13.74 -32.27
N LEU A 455 -25.87 14.99 -31.84
CA LEU A 455 -26.56 16.15 -32.35
C LEU A 455 -25.57 17.08 -33.06
N PHE A 456 -25.45 16.92 -34.41
CA PHE A 456 -24.43 17.59 -35.22
C PHE A 456 -24.95 17.87 -36.63
N ASN A 457 -24.29 18.84 -37.31
CA ASN A 457 -24.39 19.00 -38.75
C ASN A 457 -23.67 17.87 -39.54
N GLU A 458 -24.11 17.65 -40.77
CA GLU A 458 -23.58 16.54 -41.59
C GLU A 458 -22.05 16.60 -41.82
N PRO A 459 -21.41 17.74 -42.12
CA PRO A 459 -19.96 17.76 -42.31
C PRO A 459 -19.17 17.48 -41.01
N ASP A 460 -19.68 17.90 -39.86
CA ASP A 460 -18.94 17.83 -38.58
C ASP A 460 -19.11 16.49 -37.87
N VAL A 461 -20.16 15.76 -38.16
CA VAL A 461 -20.43 14.43 -37.57
C VAL A 461 -19.63 13.30 -38.21
N ALA A 462 -19.20 13.43 -39.47
CA ALA A 462 -18.57 12.35 -40.21
C ALA A 462 -17.30 11.78 -39.56
N PRO A 463 -16.37 12.58 -39.03
CA PRO A 463 -15.20 12.06 -38.30
C PRO A 463 -15.59 11.31 -37.03
N ILE A 464 -16.56 11.82 -36.26
CA ILE A 464 -17.02 11.22 -35.00
C ILE A 464 -17.67 9.88 -35.25
N ARG A 465 -18.56 9.80 -36.27
CA ARG A 465 -19.23 8.56 -36.67
C ARG A 465 -18.23 7.47 -37.06
N SER A 466 -17.19 7.82 -37.82
CA SER A 466 -16.13 6.86 -38.19
C SER A 466 -15.44 6.30 -36.95
N VAL A 467 -15.10 7.15 -36.01
CA VAL A 467 -14.42 6.76 -34.76
C VAL A 467 -15.29 5.88 -33.89
N LEU A 468 -16.57 6.25 -33.67
CA LEU A 468 -17.50 5.46 -32.88
C LEU A 468 -17.79 4.09 -33.52
N HIS A 469 -17.90 4.06 -34.84
CA HIS A 469 -18.03 2.80 -35.58
C HIS A 469 -16.80 1.90 -35.43
N ASP A 470 -15.59 2.46 -35.51
CA ASP A 470 -14.33 1.73 -35.32
C ASP A 470 -14.22 1.16 -33.91
N TRP A 471 -14.80 1.82 -32.92
CA TRP A 471 -14.86 1.36 -31.51
C TRP A 471 -16.01 0.40 -31.23
N GLY A 472 -16.91 0.15 -32.21
CA GLY A 472 -18.06 -0.73 -32.02
C GLY A 472 -19.17 -0.14 -31.16
N ILE A 473 -19.18 1.18 -30.93
CA ILE A 473 -20.17 1.88 -30.12
C ILE A 473 -21.44 2.12 -30.94
N GLN A 474 -22.60 1.77 -30.39
CA GLN A 474 -23.89 2.04 -31.01
C GLN A 474 -24.24 3.53 -30.91
N PHE A 475 -24.62 4.16 -32.03
CA PHE A 475 -25.00 5.57 -32.02
C PHE A 475 -26.15 5.86 -32.99
N ASP A 476 -26.94 6.87 -32.63
CA ASP A 476 -27.91 7.51 -33.49
C ASP A 476 -27.49 8.95 -33.73
N TRP A 477 -27.88 9.52 -34.89
CA TRP A 477 -27.51 10.87 -35.28
C TRP A 477 -28.74 11.69 -35.69
N VAL A 478 -28.79 12.92 -35.17
CA VAL A 478 -29.88 13.88 -35.48
C VAL A 478 -29.30 15.28 -35.72
N VAL A 479 -30.09 16.10 -36.43
CA VAL A 479 -29.72 17.47 -36.82
C VAL A 479 -30.54 18.54 -36.11
N SER A 480 -31.44 18.19 -35.19
CA SER A 480 -32.21 19.17 -34.43
C SER A 480 -32.42 18.74 -32.98
N SER A 481 -32.43 19.73 -32.09
CA SER A 481 -32.65 19.51 -30.65
C SER A 481 -34.03 18.91 -30.33
N ALA A 482 -35.07 19.29 -31.06
CA ALA A 482 -36.42 18.72 -30.93
C ALA A 482 -36.44 17.20 -31.25
N ARG A 483 -35.73 16.79 -32.32
CA ARG A 483 -35.65 15.37 -32.68
C ARG A 483 -34.77 14.59 -31.70
N ALA A 484 -33.74 15.25 -31.15
CA ALA A 484 -32.91 14.66 -30.07
C ALA A 484 -33.76 14.32 -28.85
N PHE A 485 -34.55 15.28 -28.34
CA PHE A 485 -35.47 15.06 -27.22
C PHE A 485 -36.45 13.92 -27.49
N SER A 486 -37.12 13.93 -28.67
CA SER A 486 -38.05 12.85 -29.00
C SER A 486 -37.40 11.47 -28.97
N LEU A 487 -36.21 11.31 -29.54
CA LEU A 487 -35.49 10.03 -29.54
C LEU A 487 -35.01 9.62 -28.17
N MET A 488 -34.56 10.57 -27.32
CA MET A 488 -34.15 10.29 -25.96
C MET A 488 -35.29 9.74 -25.13
N ILE A 489 -36.47 10.35 -25.20
CA ILE A 489 -37.68 9.92 -24.49
C ILE A 489 -38.17 8.56 -25.05
N ASP A 490 -38.30 8.43 -26.39
CA ASP A 490 -38.72 7.19 -27.03
C ASP A 490 -37.82 6.02 -26.65
N ALA A 491 -36.51 6.24 -26.54
CA ALA A 491 -35.54 5.24 -26.16
C ALA A 491 -35.71 4.77 -24.71
N CYS A 492 -36.05 5.71 -23.79
CA CYS A 492 -36.36 5.38 -22.41
C CYS A 492 -37.65 4.55 -22.28
N GLU A 493 -38.72 4.91 -23.03
CA GLU A 493 -39.99 4.18 -23.04
C GLU A 493 -39.83 2.76 -23.56
N HIS A 494 -38.91 2.52 -24.52
CA HIS A 494 -38.60 1.20 -25.04
C HIS A 494 -37.55 0.40 -24.26
N GLY A 495 -37.06 0.91 -23.13
CA GLY A 495 -36.11 0.24 -22.26
C GLY A 495 -34.68 0.16 -22.85
N MET A 496 -34.34 1.02 -23.79
CA MET A 496 -33.03 1.13 -24.43
C MET A 496 -32.51 2.58 -24.40
N PRO A 497 -32.30 3.18 -23.21
CA PRO A 497 -31.91 4.56 -23.08
C PRO A 497 -30.53 4.85 -23.68
N TYR A 498 -30.31 6.11 -24.07
CA TYR A 498 -28.96 6.58 -24.38
C TYR A 498 -28.19 6.84 -23.08
N GLY A 499 -26.92 6.41 -23.02
CA GLY A 499 -26.04 6.71 -21.89
C GLY A 499 -25.36 8.08 -22.02
N VAL A 500 -25.04 8.47 -23.27
CA VAL A 500 -24.33 9.73 -23.55
C VAL A 500 -24.96 10.44 -24.74
N ALA A 501 -25.15 11.76 -24.62
CA ALA A 501 -25.50 12.62 -25.76
C ALA A 501 -24.37 13.61 -26.00
N ILE A 502 -23.80 13.55 -27.22
CA ILE A 502 -22.75 14.49 -27.64
C ILE A 502 -23.41 15.53 -28.55
N VAL A 503 -23.35 16.77 -28.13
CA VAL A 503 -24.10 17.86 -28.76
C VAL A 503 -23.17 18.99 -29.21
N GLU A 504 -23.34 19.43 -30.43
CA GLU A 504 -22.62 20.58 -30.97
C GLU A 504 -23.31 21.88 -30.55
N GLY A 505 -22.56 22.78 -29.91
CA GLY A 505 -23.10 24.02 -29.33
C GLY A 505 -23.83 24.89 -30.34
N GLY A 506 -23.32 24.95 -31.58
CA GLY A 506 -23.94 25.70 -32.68
C GLY A 506 -25.28 25.17 -33.19
N MET A 507 -25.64 23.91 -32.86
CA MET A 507 -26.90 23.27 -33.24
C MET A 507 -28.04 23.47 -32.23
N LEU A 508 -27.72 24.06 -31.07
CA LEU A 508 -28.68 24.22 -29.98
C LEU A 508 -29.44 25.55 -30.12
N GLU A 509 -30.63 25.49 -30.76
CA GLU A 509 -31.48 26.66 -31.00
C GLU A 509 -31.83 27.41 -29.72
N MET A 510 -31.92 26.70 -28.58
CA MET A 510 -32.21 27.26 -27.27
C MET A 510 -30.96 27.61 -26.44
N GLY A 511 -29.76 27.41 -26.97
CA GLY A 511 -28.50 27.59 -26.24
C GLY A 511 -28.17 26.41 -25.34
N ALA A 512 -26.85 26.22 -25.08
CA ALA A 512 -26.34 25.03 -24.39
C ALA A 512 -26.87 24.89 -22.94
N ALA A 513 -26.95 25.99 -22.19
CA ALA A 513 -27.45 25.99 -20.82
C ALA A 513 -28.94 25.60 -20.71
N HIS A 514 -29.77 26.16 -21.58
CA HIS A 514 -31.20 25.86 -21.59
C HIS A 514 -31.48 24.41 -22.07
N PHE A 515 -30.72 23.92 -23.05
CA PHE A 515 -30.82 22.54 -23.49
C PHE A 515 -30.50 21.57 -22.36
N ALA A 516 -29.40 21.76 -21.68
CA ALA A 516 -29.03 20.93 -20.57
C ALA A 516 -30.03 21.02 -19.39
N GLY A 517 -30.53 22.22 -19.09
CA GLY A 517 -31.59 22.42 -18.11
C GLY A 517 -32.88 21.67 -18.46
N ALA A 518 -33.27 21.66 -19.73
CA ALA A 518 -34.45 20.92 -20.18
C ALA A 518 -34.27 19.40 -20.09
N VAL A 519 -33.07 18.89 -20.40
CA VAL A 519 -32.75 17.46 -20.21
C VAL A 519 -32.79 17.06 -18.75
N ARG A 520 -32.29 17.89 -17.83
CA ARG A 520 -32.28 17.63 -16.40
C ARG A 520 -33.63 17.77 -15.71
N ALA A 521 -34.56 18.50 -16.34
CA ALA A 521 -35.92 18.66 -15.83
C ALA A 521 -36.82 17.44 -16.05
N ASP A 522 -36.42 16.50 -16.92
CA ASP A 522 -37.16 15.28 -17.23
C ASP A 522 -36.59 14.09 -16.46
N GLU A 523 -37.39 13.48 -15.56
CA GLU A 523 -36.98 12.32 -14.75
C GLU A 523 -36.55 11.13 -15.60
N ALA A 524 -37.11 10.94 -16.80
CA ALA A 524 -36.74 9.84 -17.69
C ALA A 524 -35.32 9.99 -18.25
N LEU A 525 -34.78 11.20 -18.30
CA LEU A 525 -33.47 11.54 -18.83
C LEU A 525 -32.41 11.80 -17.72
N GLU A 526 -32.73 11.51 -16.48
CA GLU A 526 -31.85 11.73 -15.31
C GLU A 526 -30.48 11.06 -15.48
N ASN A 527 -30.46 9.86 -16.06
CA ASN A 527 -29.26 9.05 -16.25
C ASN A 527 -28.49 9.37 -17.57
N LEU A 528 -28.89 10.38 -18.33
CA LEU A 528 -28.23 10.78 -19.56
C LEU A 528 -27.08 11.74 -19.28
N SER A 529 -25.86 11.40 -19.67
CA SER A 529 -24.72 12.30 -19.64
C SER A 529 -24.62 13.16 -20.90
N LEU A 530 -24.34 14.45 -20.70
CA LEU A 530 -24.20 15.41 -21.79
C LEU A 530 -22.72 15.78 -22.01
N VAL A 531 -22.26 15.68 -23.26
CA VAL A 531 -20.95 16.16 -23.71
C VAL A 531 -21.18 17.28 -24.73
N LEU A 532 -20.61 18.46 -24.47
CA LEU A 532 -20.71 19.61 -25.36
C LEU A 532 -19.51 19.65 -26.31
N VAL A 533 -19.76 19.93 -27.59
CA VAL A 533 -18.71 20.25 -28.53
C VAL A 533 -18.81 21.73 -28.92
N ASP A 534 -17.78 22.48 -28.52
CA ASP A 534 -17.65 23.89 -28.84
C ASP A 534 -16.85 24.08 -30.12
N ASN A 535 -17.51 24.64 -31.14
CA ASN A 535 -16.91 24.98 -32.45
C ASN A 535 -16.52 26.47 -32.54
N GLY A 536 -16.49 27.19 -31.39
CA GLY A 536 -16.17 28.64 -31.35
C GLY A 536 -17.32 29.55 -31.80
N SER A 537 -18.50 28.98 -32.12
CA SER A 537 -19.72 29.76 -32.50
C SER A 537 -20.51 30.25 -31.29
N THR A 538 -20.32 29.66 -30.15
CA THR A 538 -20.85 30.13 -28.87
C THR A 538 -19.88 31.21 -28.35
N GLY A 539 -20.09 32.49 -28.70
CA GLY A 539 -19.23 33.58 -28.18
C GLY A 539 -18.89 33.39 -26.72
N GLU A 540 -17.90 34.11 -26.16
CA GLU A 540 -17.39 34.02 -24.78
C GLU A 540 -18.51 33.73 -23.73
N LEU A 541 -19.08 32.53 -23.82
CA LEU A 541 -19.99 31.98 -22.81
C LEU A 541 -19.12 31.61 -21.62
N ASP A 542 -19.45 32.19 -20.48
CA ASP A 542 -18.91 31.78 -19.20
C ASP A 542 -18.81 30.24 -19.13
N SER A 543 -17.65 29.71 -19.44
CA SER A 543 -17.37 28.27 -19.34
C SER A 543 -17.65 27.74 -17.91
N GLU A 544 -17.70 28.62 -16.93
CA GLU A 544 -18.07 28.32 -15.56
C GLU A 544 -19.56 28.00 -15.39
N GLY A 545 -20.47 28.66 -16.09
CA GLY A 545 -21.91 28.40 -16.01
C GLY A 545 -22.35 27.10 -16.72
N LEU A 546 -21.56 26.62 -17.70
CA LEU A 546 -21.85 25.40 -18.44
C LEU A 546 -21.23 24.15 -17.77
N ALA A 547 -20.18 24.31 -16.99
CA ALA A 547 -19.45 23.21 -16.36
C ALA A 547 -20.29 22.37 -15.38
N GLY A 548 -21.38 22.92 -14.84
CA GLY A 548 -22.28 22.18 -13.95
C GLY A 548 -23.32 21.31 -14.67
N HIS A 549 -23.49 21.48 -15.98
CA HIS A 549 -24.53 20.82 -16.76
C HIS A 549 -24.00 19.77 -17.73
N TYR A 550 -22.75 19.90 -18.14
CA TYR A 550 -22.09 18.97 -19.07
C TYR A 550 -20.95 18.23 -18.35
N SER A 551 -20.87 16.94 -18.57
CA SER A 551 -19.79 16.09 -18.01
C SER A 551 -18.42 16.40 -18.60
N SER A 552 -18.39 16.87 -19.87
CA SER A 552 -17.18 17.28 -20.56
C SER A 552 -17.47 18.28 -21.68
N ILE A 553 -16.50 19.13 -21.99
CA ILE A 553 -16.55 20.07 -23.11
C ILE A 553 -15.37 19.78 -24.04
N LEU A 554 -15.66 19.45 -25.28
CA LEU A 554 -14.68 19.20 -26.34
C LEU A 554 -14.57 20.43 -27.24
N LYS A 555 -13.37 20.72 -27.76
CA LYS A 555 -13.15 21.76 -28.76
C LYS A 555 -12.86 21.13 -30.12
N THR A 556 -13.32 21.78 -31.16
CA THR A 556 -12.99 21.36 -32.53
C THR A 556 -11.59 21.89 -32.96
N PRO A 557 -10.76 21.09 -33.72
CA PRO A 557 -11.02 19.72 -34.18
C PRO A 557 -10.93 18.68 -33.06
N ILE A 558 -11.86 17.72 -33.04
CA ILE A 558 -11.96 16.71 -32.00
C ILE A 558 -10.86 15.64 -32.20
N ASP A 559 -10.01 15.47 -31.19
CA ASP A 559 -9.03 14.39 -31.11
C ASP A 559 -9.70 13.08 -30.65
N LYS A 560 -9.26 11.93 -31.20
CA LYS A 560 -9.81 10.61 -30.86
C LYS A 560 -9.66 10.28 -29.37
N THR A 561 -8.52 10.62 -28.77
CA THR A 561 -8.24 10.34 -27.36
C THR A 561 -9.12 11.20 -26.46
N LEU A 562 -9.30 12.48 -26.80
CA LEU A 562 -10.17 13.39 -26.08
C LEU A 562 -11.64 12.96 -26.15
N LEU A 563 -12.09 12.50 -27.33
CA LEU A 563 -13.44 11.96 -27.51
C LEU A 563 -13.66 10.69 -26.67
N PHE A 564 -12.68 9.79 -26.67
CA PHE A 564 -12.72 8.58 -25.84
C PHE A 564 -12.82 8.92 -24.37
N ASN A 565 -11.95 9.80 -23.88
CA ASN A 565 -11.94 10.22 -22.49
C ASN A 565 -13.26 10.91 -22.07
N ALA A 566 -13.84 11.73 -22.95
CA ALA A 566 -15.11 12.40 -22.67
C ALA A 566 -16.27 11.39 -22.57
N ILE A 567 -16.36 10.41 -23.47
CA ILE A 567 -17.38 9.35 -23.42
C ILE A 567 -17.15 8.46 -22.18
N HIS A 568 -15.90 8.08 -21.90
CA HIS A 568 -15.55 7.28 -20.75
C HIS A 568 -15.91 7.99 -19.44
N ALA A 569 -15.56 9.28 -19.31
CA ALA A 569 -15.92 10.08 -18.15
C ALA A 569 -17.44 10.23 -17.99
N ALA A 570 -18.15 10.46 -19.11
CA ALA A 570 -19.60 10.58 -19.11
C ALA A 570 -20.29 9.28 -18.66
N ARG A 571 -19.79 8.12 -19.07
CA ARG A 571 -20.31 6.81 -18.69
C ARG A 571 -20.02 6.45 -17.24
N SER A 572 -18.78 6.67 -16.79
CA SER A 572 -18.35 6.32 -15.42
C SER A 572 -19.17 7.00 -14.31
N GLY A 573 -19.95 8.03 -14.65
CA GLY A 573 -20.90 8.66 -13.74
C GLY A 573 -22.20 7.87 -13.54
N HIS A 574 -22.48 6.84 -14.33
CA HIS A 574 -23.73 6.07 -14.31
C HIS A 574 -23.54 4.58 -14.02
N GLU A 575 -22.33 4.05 -14.15
CA GLU A 575 -22.04 2.72 -13.63
C GLU A 575 -21.68 2.87 -12.14
N PRO A 576 -22.47 2.27 -11.23
CA PRO A 576 -21.92 1.97 -9.93
C PRO A 576 -20.68 1.10 -10.21
N ASP A 577 -19.52 1.49 -9.65
CA ASP A 577 -18.37 0.61 -9.50
C ASP A 577 -18.91 -0.82 -9.32
N GLU A 578 -18.42 -1.84 -10.02
CA GLU A 578 -18.94 -3.23 -9.89
C GLU A 578 -18.99 -3.68 -8.42
N ASN A 579 -18.39 -2.93 -7.52
CA ASN A 579 -18.50 -3.03 -6.06
C ASN A 579 -19.65 -2.19 -5.43
N VAL A 580 -20.45 -1.45 -6.19
CA VAL A 580 -21.50 -0.54 -5.67
C VAL A 580 -22.85 -0.74 -6.38
N VAL A 581 -23.02 -1.80 -7.17
CA VAL A 581 -24.32 -2.11 -7.74
C VAL A 581 -25.32 -2.35 -6.61
N SER A 582 -26.50 -1.76 -6.73
CA SER A 582 -27.71 -2.07 -5.97
C SER A 582 -28.04 -3.57 -6.04
N LEU A 583 -27.22 -4.37 -5.38
CA LEU A 583 -27.41 -5.81 -5.23
C LEU A 583 -28.67 -6.11 -4.42
N ALA A 584 -29.23 -5.15 -3.70
CA ALA A 584 -30.43 -5.35 -2.89
C ALA A 584 -31.61 -5.86 -3.71
N GLU A 585 -31.81 -5.38 -4.94
CA GLU A 585 -32.88 -5.87 -5.83
C GLU A 585 -32.53 -7.21 -6.50
N HIS A 586 -31.27 -7.45 -6.79
CA HIS A 586 -30.82 -8.72 -7.38
C HIS A 586 -30.84 -9.85 -6.33
N TYR A 587 -30.48 -9.55 -5.09
CA TYR A 587 -30.47 -10.53 -3.98
C TYR A 587 -31.85 -10.86 -3.45
N GLN A 588 -32.81 -9.96 -3.41
CA GLN A 588 -34.16 -10.29 -3.03
C GLN A 588 -34.84 -11.31 -3.97
N ARG A 589 -34.38 -11.38 -5.24
CA ARG A 589 -34.89 -12.39 -6.19
C ARG A 589 -34.12 -13.72 -6.15
N GLN A 590 -32.89 -13.79 -5.65
CA GLN A 590 -32.11 -15.04 -5.64
C GLN A 590 -32.00 -15.74 -4.29
N ILE A 591 -32.20 -15.06 -3.16
CA ILE A 591 -32.14 -15.65 -1.80
C ILE A 591 -33.33 -16.58 -1.52
N SER A 592 -34.35 -16.55 -2.33
CA SER A 592 -35.56 -17.39 -2.15
C SER A 592 -35.36 -18.90 -2.39
N ALA A 593 -34.16 -19.42 -2.60
CA ALA A 593 -34.00 -20.79 -3.07
C ALA A 593 -33.36 -21.77 -2.08
N ARG A 594 -32.55 -21.37 -1.10
CA ARG A 594 -31.94 -22.33 -0.15
C ARG A 594 -31.45 -21.69 1.15
N GLN A 595 -31.87 -22.24 2.27
CA GLN A 595 -31.34 -21.95 3.60
C GLN A 595 -29.92 -22.51 3.74
N LEU A 596 -28.96 -21.65 4.07
CA LEU A 596 -27.53 -22.03 4.30
C LEU A 596 -27.33 -22.32 5.80
N ARG A 597 -26.43 -23.27 6.10
CA ARG A 597 -25.95 -23.54 7.45
C ARG A 597 -24.60 -22.85 7.64
N ILE A 598 -24.57 -21.84 8.48
CA ILE A 598 -23.41 -20.97 8.67
C ILE A 598 -22.90 -21.15 10.11
N LEU A 599 -21.63 -21.48 10.25
CA LEU A 599 -20.94 -21.46 11.53
C LEU A 599 -20.27 -20.10 11.73
N VAL A 600 -20.53 -19.46 12.86
CA VAL A 600 -19.93 -18.20 13.27
C VAL A 600 -19.03 -18.46 14.48
N ALA A 601 -17.75 -18.21 14.35
CA ALA A 601 -16.79 -18.28 15.45
C ALA A 601 -16.35 -16.85 15.81
N GLU A 602 -16.78 -16.37 16.95
CA GLU A 602 -16.61 -15.00 17.46
C GLU A 602 -16.57 -15.08 18.99
N ASP A 603 -15.65 -14.41 19.65
CA ASP A 603 -15.49 -14.45 21.12
C ASP A 603 -16.37 -13.42 21.86
N ASN A 604 -16.77 -12.36 21.17
CA ASN A 604 -17.59 -11.31 21.74
C ASN A 604 -19.09 -11.61 21.61
N ALA A 605 -19.78 -11.75 22.75
CA ALA A 605 -21.21 -12.11 22.79
C ALA A 605 -22.11 -11.10 22.04
N ILE A 606 -21.79 -9.81 22.06
CA ILE A 606 -22.54 -8.77 21.34
C ILE A 606 -22.38 -8.96 19.82
N ASN A 607 -21.15 -9.19 19.37
CA ASN A 607 -20.90 -9.42 17.94
C ASN A 607 -21.56 -10.73 17.47
N GLN A 608 -21.54 -11.78 18.29
CA GLN A 608 -22.26 -13.04 18.03
C GLN A 608 -23.75 -12.76 17.80
N GLU A 609 -24.37 -11.99 18.69
CA GLU A 609 -25.80 -11.69 18.64
C GLU A 609 -26.16 -10.86 17.38
N VAL A 610 -25.35 -9.85 17.05
CA VAL A 610 -25.52 -9.00 15.86
C VAL A 610 -25.37 -9.82 14.57
N VAL A 611 -24.31 -10.61 14.45
CA VAL A 611 -24.06 -11.42 13.23
C VAL A 611 -25.13 -12.49 13.08
N THR A 612 -25.50 -13.16 14.17
CA THR A 612 -26.57 -14.17 14.18
C THR A 612 -27.88 -13.56 13.72
N ALA A 613 -28.28 -12.40 14.27
CA ALA A 613 -29.51 -11.73 13.89
C ALA A 613 -29.56 -11.33 12.41
N ILE A 614 -28.44 -10.81 11.86
CA ILE A 614 -28.34 -10.46 10.44
C ILE A 614 -28.53 -11.72 9.56
N LEU A 615 -27.90 -12.82 9.91
CA LEU A 615 -27.93 -14.06 9.14
C LEU A 615 -29.28 -14.78 9.22
N GLU A 616 -29.90 -14.84 10.40
CA GLU A 616 -31.23 -15.43 10.62
C GLU A 616 -32.30 -14.60 9.93
N HIS A 617 -32.20 -13.28 9.96
CA HIS A 617 -33.10 -12.38 9.22
C HIS A 617 -33.02 -12.61 7.71
N ALA A 618 -31.88 -12.98 7.20
CA ALA A 618 -31.66 -13.38 5.82
C ALA A 618 -32.12 -14.84 5.52
N GLY A 619 -32.72 -15.54 6.49
CA GLY A 619 -33.28 -16.89 6.34
C GLY A 619 -32.25 -18.02 6.44
N ASN A 620 -31.05 -17.80 6.98
CA ASN A 620 -30.03 -18.82 7.17
C ASN A 620 -30.11 -19.49 8.54
N GLU A 621 -29.58 -20.71 8.65
CA GLU A 621 -29.44 -21.44 9.91
C GLU A 621 -28.05 -21.14 10.50
N VAL A 622 -28.00 -20.58 11.70
CA VAL A 622 -26.73 -20.10 12.30
C VAL A 622 -26.33 -20.95 13.51
N TRP A 623 -25.07 -21.27 13.56
CA TRP A 623 -24.43 -21.96 14.67
C TRP A 623 -23.30 -21.09 15.20
N VAL A 624 -23.18 -20.95 16.53
CA VAL A 624 -22.23 -20.06 17.14
C VAL A 624 -21.21 -20.83 17.97
N ALA A 625 -19.94 -20.51 17.80
CA ALA A 625 -18.82 -20.95 18.61
C ALA A 625 -18.18 -19.73 19.28
N SER A 626 -17.95 -19.81 20.59
CA SER A 626 -17.41 -18.68 21.37
C SER A 626 -15.89 -18.62 21.39
N ASP A 627 -15.21 -19.62 20.85
CA ASP A 627 -13.76 -19.67 20.72
C ASP A 627 -13.33 -20.63 19.60
N GLY A 628 -12.02 -20.64 19.31
CA GLY A 628 -11.47 -21.45 18.24
C GLY A 628 -11.50 -22.95 18.50
N GLU A 629 -11.49 -23.42 19.75
CA GLU A 629 -11.60 -24.83 20.07
C GLU A 629 -13.02 -25.34 19.85
N GLN A 630 -14.00 -24.60 20.33
CA GLN A 630 -15.41 -24.91 20.11
C GLN A 630 -15.77 -24.93 18.61
N ALA A 631 -15.20 -23.99 17.84
CA ALA A 631 -15.38 -23.96 16.38
C ALA A 631 -14.85 -25.25 15.73
N LEU A 632 -13.65 -25.70 16.11
CA LEU A 632 -13.08 -26.95 15.62
C LEU A 632 -13.91 -28.20 16.04
N ASP A 633 -14.34 -28.25 17.29
CA ASP A 633 -15.17 -29.34 17.79
C ASP A 633 -16.49 -29.45 17.01
N MET A 634 -17.11 -28.32 16.67
CA MET A 634 -18.32 -28.30 15.83
C MET A 634 -18.06 -28.74 14.39
N LEU A 635 -16.90 -28.38 13.82
CA LEU A 635 -16.49 -28.75 12.47
C LEU A 635 -16.10 -30.24 12.37
N GLU A 636 -15.60 -30.84 13.43
CA GLU A 636 -15.28 -32.28 13.49
C GLU A 636 -16.53 -33.19 13.60
N ARG A 637 -17.65 -32.65 13.99
CA ARG A 637 -18.89 -33.42 14.15
C ARG A 637 -19.47 -33.84 12.79
N SER A 638 -19.51 -35.13 12.55
CA SER A 638 -19.98 -35.73 11.29
C SER A 638 -21.49 -35.54 11.03
N ASP A 639 -22.27 -35.24 12.07
CA ASP A 639 -23.71 -34.96 12.02
C ASP A 639 -24.02 -33.53 11.60
N LEU A 640 -23.07 -32.61 11.72
CA LEU A 640 -23.19 -31.21 11.33
C LEU A 640 -22.43 -30.97 10.02
N LYS A 641 -23.13 -30.44 9.02
CA LYS A 641 -22.49 -29.99 7.77
C LYS A 641 -22.77 -28.52 7.58
N PHE A 642 -21.74 -27.70 7.57
CA PHE A 642 -21.82 -26.26 7.34
C PHE A 642 -21.57 -25.94 5.86
N ASP A 643 -22.28 -24.96 5.36
CA ASP A 643 -22.12 -24.45 3.99
C ASP A 643 -21.07 -23.30 3.94
N LEU A 644 -20.80 -22.61 5.07
CA LEU A 644 -19.86 -21.50 5.20
C LEU A 644 -19.42 -21.32 6.66
N LEU A 645 -18.18 -20.86 6.86
CA LEU A 645 -17.63 -20.45 8.15
C LEU A 645 -17.30 -18.96 8.15
N LEU A 646 -17.84 -18.24 9.13
CA LEU A 646 -17.38 -16.90 9.51
C LEU A 646 -16.46 -17.06 10.72
N LEU A 647 -15.24 -16.53 10.63
CA LEU A 647 -14.17 -16.80 11.59
C LEU A 647 -13.47 -15.54 12.03
N ASP A 648 -13.62 -15.17 13.29
CA ASP A 648 -12.85 -14.05 13.85
C ASP A 648 -11.36 -14.37 13.88
N MET A 649 -10.54 -13.42 13.47
CA MET A 649 -9.09 -13.55 13.49
C MET A 649 -8.54 -13.61 14.92
N ASN A 650 -9.10 -12.82 15.84
CA ASN A 650 -8.58 -12.64 17.19
C ASN A 650 -9.55 -13.23 18.23
N MET A 651 -9.36 -14.49 18.56
CA MET A 651 -10.10 -15.18 19.64
C MET A 651 -9.15 -15.66 20.74
N PRO A 652 -9.59 -15.70 22.00
CA PRO A 652 -8.77 -16.23 23.11
C PRO A 652 -8.52 -17.74 22.93
N GLY A 653 -7.38 -18.20 23.41
CA GLY A 653 -6.96 -19.59 23.29
C GLY A 653 -6.39 -19.90 21.91
N ARG A 654 -7.22 -20.36 20.96
CA ARG A 654 -6.85 -20.55 19.55
C ARG A 654 -7.33 -19.39 18.71
N ASN A 655 -6.43 -18.70 18.06
CA ASN A 655 -6.77 -17.62 17.13
C ASN A 655 -7.38 -18.14 15.82
N GLY A 656 -8.09 -17.30 15.09
CA GLY A 656 -8.78 -17.71 13.85
C GLY A 656 -7.84 -18.22 12.76
N ILE A 657 -6.62 -17.71 12.69
CA ILE A 657 -5.63 -18.19 11.71
C ILE A 657 -5.23 -19.63 12.00
N ASP A 658 -5.09 -20.01 13.26
CA ASP A 658 -4.76 -21.38 13.66
C ASP A 658 -5.94 -22.33 13.41
N VAL A 659 -7.18 -21.86 13.64
CA VAL A 659 -8.40 -22.60 13.28
C VAL A 659 -8.48 -22.81 11.76
N LEU A 660 -8.24 -21.76 10.97
CA LEU A 660 -8.24 -21.82 9.51
C LEU A 660 -7.20 -22.80 8.97
N LYS A 661 -5.97 -22.74 9.48
CA LYS A 661 -4.90 -23.68 9.10
C LYS A 661 -5.28 -25.11 9.47
N ALA A 662 -5.84 -25.35 10.66
CA ALA A 662 -6.30 -26.64 11.07
C ALA A 662 -7.42 -27.16 10.16
N LEU A 663 -8.39 -26.29 9.82
CA LEU A 663 -9.49 -26.64 8.90
C LEU A 663 -8.98 -27.00 7.49
N ARG A 664 -8.10 -26.18 6.91
CA ARG A 664 -7.53 -26.43 5.58
C ARG A 664 -6.68 -27.69 5.55
N PHE A 665 -6.15 -28.03 6.69
CA PHE A 665 -5.40 -29.26 6.87
C PHE A 665 -6.27 -30.50 7.03
N MET A 666 -7.44 -30.37 7.72
CA MET A 666 -8.42 -31.48 7.86
C MET A 666 -9.18 -31.74 6.56
N ASP A 667 -8.95 -31.02 5.46
CA ASP A 667 -9.77 -31.07 4.25
C ASP A 667 -9.83 -32.45 3.63
N THR A 668 -10.88 -33.15 3.97
CA THR A 668 -11.28 -34.48 3.45
C THR A 668 -12.13 -34.33 2.19
N GLY A 669 -11.84 -33.38 1.31
CA GLY A 669 -12.47 -33.28 -0.02
C GLY A 669 -13.75 -32.45 -0.11
N ILE A 670 -14.13 -31.68 0.91
CA ILE A 670 -15.21 -30.71 0.85
C ILE A 670 -14.62 -29.35 1.25
N SER A 671 -14.22 -28.56 0.27
CA SER A 671 -13.74 -27.19 0.47
C SER A 671 -14.91 -26.30 0.91
N MET A 672 -15.08 -26.08 2.21
CA MET A 672 -16.03 -25.11 2.75
C MET A 672 -15.44 -23.69 2.66
N PRO A 673 -16.18 -22.69 2.16
CA PRO A 673 -15.71 -21.31 2.15
C PRO A 673 -15.55 -20.75 3.57
N VAL A 674 -14.44 -20.06 3.81
CA VAL A 674 -14.13 -19.39 5.07
C VAL A 674 -13.94 -17.92 4.82
N ILE A 675 -14.74 -17.08 5.48
CA ILE A 675 -14.63 -15.63 5.48
C ILE A 675 -14.06 -15.21 6.84
N MET A 676 -12.89 -14.58 6.84
CA MET A 676 -12.26 -14.07 8.05
C MET A 676 -12.87 -12.74 8.49
N LEU A 677 -13.12 -12.59 9.79
CA LEU A 677 -13.53 -11.32 10.39
C LEU A 677 -12.30 -10.68 11.04
N THR A 678 -11.95 -9.46 10.67
CA THR A 678 -10.75 -8.79 11.20
C THR A 678 -11.07 -7.37 11.67
N ALA A 679 -10.48 -6.97 12.79
CA ALA A 679 -10.51 -5.58 13.25
C ALA A 679 -9.51 -4.68 12.52
N ASP A 680 -8.53 -5.27 11.81
CA ASP A 680 -7.47 -4.55 11.14
C ASP A 680 -7.67 -4.57 9.61
N ALA A 681 -7.83 -3.38 9.03
CA ALA A 681 -8.00 -3.18 7.59
C ALA A 681 -6.66 -3.05 6.84
N THR A 682 -5.51 -3.30 7.52
CA THR A 682 -4.19 -3.18 6.91
C THR A 682 -3.96 -4.24 5.83
N LEU A 683 -3.11 -3.89 4.87
CA LEU A 683 -2.72 -4.81 3.79
C LEU A 683 -2.06 -6.07 4.35
N GLU A 684 -1.28 -5.93 5.43
CA GLU A 684 -0.59 -7.04 6.10
C GLU A 684 -1.57 -8.04 6.71
N ALA A 685 -2.63 -7.58 7.37
CA ALA A 685 -3.68 -8.45 7.92
C ALA A 685 -4.44 -9.19 6.82
N ARG A 686 -4.75 -8.50 5.72
CA ARG A 686 -5.36 -9.08 4.53
C ARG A 686 -4.48 -10.17 3.90
N GLU A 687 -3.22 -9.85 3.64
CA GLU A 687 -2.27 -10.81 3.06
C GLU A 687 -2.09 -12.03 3.95
N LEU A 688 -2.05 -11.83 5.26
CA LEU A 688 -1.95 -12.91 6.23
C LEU A 688 -3.17 -13.84 6.20
N CYS A 689 -4.40 -13.30 6.14
CA CYS A 689 -5.64 -14.08 6.01
C CYS A 689 -5.65 -14.90 4.72
N MET A 690 -5.38 -14.26 3.58
CA MET A 690 -5.39 -14.92 2.28
C MET A 690 -4.27 -15.96 2.12
N ALA A 691 -3.07 -15.65 2.59
CA ALA A 691 -1.93 -16.58 2.60
C ALA A 691 -2.17 -17.80 3.52
N SER A 692 -3.00 -17.63 4.57
CA SER A 692 -3.40 -18.71 5.48
C SER A 692 -4.50 -19.61 4.92
N GLY A 693 -5.07 -19.27 3.74
CA GLY A 693 -6.06 -20.09 3.05
C GLY A 693 -7.52 -19.64 3.25
N ALA A 694 -7.77 -18.40 3.66
CA ALA A 694 -9.11 -17.82 3.65
C ALA A 694 -9.63 -17.62 2.21
N ASP A 695 -10.92 -17.75 2.01
CA ASP A 695 -11.57 -17.47 0.72
C ASP A 695 -11.88 -15.98 0.58
N ASP A 696 -12.15 -15.31 1.71
CA ASP A 696 -12.39 -13.87 1.77
C ASP A 696 -12.19 -13.34 3.20
N TYR A 697 -12.31 -12.03 3.37
CA TYR A 697 -12.26 -11.38 4.68
C TYR A 697 -13.25 -10.23 4.75
N LEU A 698 -13.68 -9.91 5.97
CA LEU A 698 -14.54 -8.77 6.30
C LEU A 698 -13.90 -7.98 7.44
N THR A 699 -13.88 -6.67 7.29
CA THR A 699 -13.42 -5.78 8.36
C THR A 699 -14.55 -5.49 9.35
N LYS A 700 -14.25 -5.53 10.62
CA LYS A 700 -15.16 -5.05 11.66
C LYS A 700 -15.09 -3.50 11.70
N PRO A 701 -16.24 -2.77 11.78
CA PRO A 701 -17.59 -3.27 12.03
C PRO A 701 -18.19 -3.99 10.83
N ILE A 702 -18.94 -5.05 11.11
CA ILE A 702 -19.56 -5.86 10.07
C ILE A 702 -20.78 -5.11 9.55
N ASP A 703 -20.70 -4.67 8.30
CA ASP A 703 -21.83 -4.15 7.55
C ASP A 703 -22.71 -5.30 7.06
N ALA A 704 -24.00 -5.25 7.38
CA ALA A 704 -24.95 -6.31 7.07
C ALA A 704 -25.04 -6.60 5.56
N ARG A 705 -24.97 -5.56 4.72
CA ARG A 705 -25.04 -5.70 3.27
C ARG A 705 -23.78 -6.40 2.75
N ASN A 706 -22.61 -5.94 3.15
CA ASN A 706 -21.32 -6.49 2.72
C ASN A 706 -21.17 -7.96 3.19
N LEU A 707 -21.63 -8.29 4.40
CA LEU A 707 -21.66 -9.66 4.91
C LEU A 707 -22.50 -10.57 4.02
N LEU A 708 -23.75 -10.19 3.74
CA LEU A 708 -24.67 -10.99 2.93
C LEU A 708 -24.20 -11.13 1.47
N GLU A 709 -23.60 -10.09 0.93
CA GLU A 709 -23.00 -10.07 -0.40
C GLU A 709 -21.88 -11.11 -0.55
N LYS A 710 -20.92 -11.10 0.37
CA LYS A 710 -19.81 -12.05 0.37
C LYS A 710 -20.28 -13.51 0.59
N ILE A 711 -21.27 -13.72 1.45
CA ILE A 711 -21.88 -15.05 1.65
C ILE A 711 -22.49 -15.56 0.35
N ALA A 712 -23.25 -14.72 -0.36
CA ALA A 712 -23.86 -15.10 -1.61
C ALA A 712 -22.83 -15.40 -2.71
N LEU A 713 -21.79 -14.57 -2.82
CA LEU A 713 -20.70 -14.76 -3.78
C LEU A 713 -20.00 -16.13 -3.59
N HIS A 714 -19.65 -16.45 -2.35
CA HIS A 714 -18.92 -17.67 -2.07
C HIS A 714 -19.81 -18.91 -2.07
N SER A 715 -21.08 -18.80 -1.68
CA SER A 715 -22.03 -19.91 -1.76
C SER A 715 -22.34 -20.35 -3.20
N GLN A 716 -22.38 -19.43 -4.17
CA GLN A 716 -22.58 -19.70 -5.60
C GLN A 716 -21.36 -20.34 -6.27
N LYS A 717 -20.16 -19.90 -5.91
CA LYS A 717 -18.90 -20.42 -6.47
C LYS A 717 -18.74 -21.92 -6.18
N TYR A 718 -19.14 -22.37 -4.99
CA TYR A 718 -19.06 -23.77 -4.60
C TYR A 718 -20.23 -24.64 -5.12
N GLN A 719 -21.32 -24.03 -5.59
CA GLN A 719 -22.42 -24.74 -6.26
C GLN A 719 -22.15 -25.03 -7.74
N ARG A 720 -21.29 -24.25 -8.39
CA ARG A 720 -20.94 -24.42 -9.82
C ARG A 720 -19.88 -25.48 -10.09
N LEU A 721 -19.22 -26.02 -9.07
CA LEU A 721 -18.43 -27.23 -9.22
C LEU A 721 -19.38 -28.41 -9.42
N PRO A 722 -19.38 -29.12 -10.57
CA PRO A 722 -20.29 -30.21 -10.79
C PRO A 722 -20.08 -31.24 -9.68
N LYS A 723 -21.16 -31.58 -8.98
CA LYS A 723 -21.20 -32.82 -8.17
C LYS A 723 -20.96 -33.96 -9.13
N THR A 724 -19.71 -34.34 -9.34
CA THR A 724 -19.37 -35.61 -9.91
C THR A 724 -19.91 -36.64 -8.92
N LYS A 725 -21.07 -37.21 -9.24
CA LYS A 725 -21.49 -38.50 -8.70
C LYS A 725 -20.33 -39.45 -8.96
N SER A 726 -19.51 -39.65 -7.96
CA SER A 726 -18.58 -40.77 -7.97
C SER A 726 -19.35 -42.02 -7.55
N GLU A 727 -20.13 -42.52 -8.47
CA GLU A 727 -20.41 -43.92 -8.60
C GLU A 727 -19.96 -44.32 -10.02
N ALA A 728 -18.68 -44.55 -10.17
CA ALA A 728 -18.16 -45.39 -11.21
C ALA A 728 -17.05 -46.24 -10.58
N PRO A 729 -17.04 -47.49 -10.79
CA PRO A 729 -16.09 -48.39 -10.17
C PRO A 729 -14.69 -48.05 -10.72
N VAL A 730 -13.76 -47.94 -9.82
CA VAL A 730 -12.33 -47.85 -10.14
C VAL A 730 -11.96 -49.21 -10.79
N THR A 731 -12.07 -49.23 -12.11
CA THR A 731 -11.42 -50.27 -12.90
C THR A 731 -10.22 -49.64 -13.60
N GLY A 732 -9.05 -50.11 -13.20
CA GLY A 732 -7.86 -49.99 -14.03
C GLY A 732 -6.89 -48.87 -13.66
N ILE A 733 -6.28 -48.95 -12.49
CA ILE A 733 -4.87 -48.60 -12.38
C ILE A 733 -4.12 -49.89 -12.29
N HIS A 734 -3.53 -50.24 -13.42
CA HIS A 734 -2.62 -51.38 -13.52
C HIS A 734 -1.51 -51.24 -12.48
N ASN A 735 -1.33 -52.38 -11.80
CA ASN A 735 -0.11 -52.79 -11.14
C ASN A 735 1.14 -52.07 -11.65
N GLN A 736 1.62 -51.14 -10.89
CA GLN A 736 3.04 -50.88 -10.76
C GLN A 736 3.42 -51.18 -9.31
N LYS A 737 4.31 -52.15 -9.20
CA LYS A 737 4.90 -52.75 -8.01
C LYS A 737 5.00 -51.79 -6.82
N ASP A 738 4.69 -52.32 -5.65
CA ASP A 738 4.97 -51.75 -4.32
C ASP A 738 6.34 -51.10 -4.25
N GLY A 739 6.43 -49.83 -4.52
CA GLY A 739 7.63 -49.03 -4.36
C GLY A 739 7.51 -48.20 -3.07
N ILE A 740 8.48 -48.35 -2.19
CA ILE A 740 8.62 -47.66 -0.92
C ILE A 740 8.64 -46.13 -1.14
N LEU A 741 9.03 -45.68 -2.33
CA LEU A 741 9.22 -44.28 -2.74
C LEU A 741 8.50 -43.95 -4.04
N ASN A 742 7.87 -42.81 -4.10
CA ASN A 742 7.34 -42.26 -5.35
C ASN A 742 8.46 -41.52 -6.14
N GLN A 743 9.07 -42.24 -7.08
CA GLN A 743 10.15 -41.75 -7.92
C GLN A 743 9.77 -40.51 -8.75
N GLN A 744 8.49 -40.32 -9.06
CA GLN A 744 8.00 -39.13 -9.81
C GLN A 744 8.04 -37.86 -8.96
N ALA A 745 7.78 -37.98 -7.65
CA ALA A 745 7.90 -36.86 -6.71
C ALA A 745 9.35 -36.39 -6.56
N LEU A 746 10.29 -37.32 -6.34
CA LEU A 746 11.72 -37.01 -6.29
C LEU A 746 12.26 -36.41 -7.60
N ASN A 747 11.81 -36.90 -8.75
CA ASN A 747 12.20 -36.33 -10.04
C ASN A 747 11.61 -34.93 -10.32
N LYS A 748 10.45 -34.61 -9.75
CA LYS A 748 9.90 -33.26 -9.80
C LYS A 748 10.72 -32.30 -8.93
N LEU A 749 11.09 -32.69 -7.72
CA LEU A 749 11.96 -31.91 -6.84
C LEU A 749 13.35 -31.70 -7.44
N ALA A 750 13.90 -32.70 -8.13
CA ALA A 750 15.15 -32.57 -8.85
C ALA A 750 15.14 -31.53 -9.98
N LYS A 751 13.96 -31.24 -10.55
CA LYS A 751 13.79 -30.22 -11.60
C LYS A 751 13.62 -28.82 -11.06
N LEU A 752 13.25 -28.65 -9.80
CA LEU A 752 13.02 -27.36 -9.15
C LEU A 752 14.30 -26.75 -8.55
N GLY A 753 15.32 -27.56 -8.24
CA GLY A 753 16.57 -27.10 -7.65
C GLY A 753 17.71 -26.94 -8.67
N THR A 754 18.55 -25.94 -8.47
CA THR A 754 19.72 -25.60 -9.31
C THR A 754 20.98 -26.46 -9.03
N GLY A 755 20.86 -27.77 -8.78
CA GLY A 755 22.01 -28.61 -8.65
C GLY A 755 21.85 -29.90 -7.81
N LYS A 756 22.80 -30.83 -7.97
CA LYS A 756 22.82 -32.12 -7.23
C LYS A 756 23.01 -31.96 -5.72
N GLU A 757 23.56 -30.88 -5.26
CA GLU A 757 23.72 -30.54 -3.83
C GLU A 757 22.36 -30.29 -3.14
N PHE A 758 21.42 -29.68 -3.83
CA PHE A 758 20.10 -29.37 -3.29
C PHE A 758 19.34 -30.62 -2.83
N ILE A 759 19.31 -31.69 -3.64
CA ILE A 759 18.60 -32.94 -3.26
C ILE A 759 19.32 -33.69 -2.14
N ARG A 760 20.65 -33.64 -2.12
CA ARG A 760 21.42 -34.23 -1.03
C ARG A 760 21.11 -33.54 0.29
N ASP A 761 21.10 -32.21 0.29
CA ASP A 761 20.85 -31.41 1.48
C ASP A 761 19.39 -31.60 1.97
N LEU A 762 18.44 -31.75 1.04
CA LEU A 762 17.04 -32.07 1.33
C LEU A 762 16.87 -33.46 1.98
N VAL A 763 17.53 -34.50 1.46
CA VAL A 763 17.49 -35.86 2.01
C VAL A 763 18.21 -35.91 3.36
N GLU A 764 19.30 -35.19 3.52
CA GLU A 764 20.06 -35.11 4.77
C GLU A 764 19.29 -34.32 5.85
N GLY A 765 18.58 -33.26 5.45
CA GLY A 765 17.61 -32.55 6.28
C GLY A 765 16.48 -33.45 6.77
N PHE A 766 15.82 -34.17 5.85
CA PHE A 766 14.76 -35.12 6.18
C PHE A 766 15.21 -36.19 7.17
N ARG A 767 16.43 -36.74 6.99
CA ARG A 767 16.98 -37.75 7.91
C ARG A 767 17.17 -37.16 9.31
N ARG A 768 17.82 -36.00 9.40
CA ARG A 768 18.13 -35.34 10.69
C ARG A 768 16.85 -34.93 11.42
N ASP A 769 15.92 -34.27 10.71
CA ASP A 769 14.71 -33.74 11.32
C ASP A 769 13.71 -34.87 11.64
N GLY A 770 13.65 -35.91 10.80
CA GLY A 770 12.86 -37.12 11.07
C GLY A 770 13.36 -37.94 12.25
N GLU A 771 14.68 -38.10 12.43
CA GLU A 771 15.25 -38.76 13.62
C GLU A 771 14.92 -38.00 14.90
N ALA A 772 14.86 -36.66 14.86
CA ALA A 772 14.45 -35.81 15.98
C ALA A 772 12.95 -35.99 16.30
N LEU A 773 12.09 -35.99 15.28
CA LEU A 773 10.65 -36.22 15.43
C LEU A 773 10.31 -37.60 15.94
N LEU A 774 11.04 -38.66 15.52
CA LEU A 774 10.89 -40.03 16.05
C LEU A 774 11.21 -40.12 17.54
N LYS A 775 12.27 -39.43 18.01
CA LYS A 775 12.58 -39.34 19.44
C LYS A 775 11.50 -38.60 20.23
N GLU A 776 10.91 -37.57 19.62
CA GLU A 776 9.81 -36.84 20.23
C GLU A 776 8.53 -37.65 20.30
N LEU A 777 8.23 -38.49 19.28
CA LEU A 777 7.16 -39.47 19.27
C LEU A 777 7.31 -40.51 20.37
N ASP A 778 8.53 -41.09 20.53
CA ASP A 778 8.82 -42.03 21.60
C ASP A 778 8.62 -41.41 22.98
N ALA A 779 9.19 -40.20 23.20
CA ALA A 779 9.05 -39.50 24.47
C ALA A 779 7.60 -39.13 24.78
N ALA A 780 6.83 -38.71 23.77
CA ALA A 780 5.41 -38.37 23.93
C ALA A 780 4.55 -39.64 24.20
N SER A 781 4.90 -40.77 23.56
CA SER A 781 4.26 -42.08 23.82
C SER A 781 4.53 -42.56 25.25
N GLU A 782 5.77 -42.49 25.75
CA GLU A 782 6.14 -42.85 27.11
C GLU A 782 5.49 -41.93 28.17
N ALA A 783 5.40 -40.63 27.86
CA ALA A 783 4.78 -39.63 28.73
C ALA A 783 3.24 -39.63 28.67
N GLN A 784 2.66 -40.42 27.78
CA GLN A 784 1.22 -40.44 27.47
C GLN A 784 0.66 -39.07 27.08
N ASP A 785 1.51 -38.22 26.48
CA ASP A 785 1.14 -36.89 26.02
C ASP A 785 0.59 -36.95 24.59
N TYR A 786 -0.75 -37.05 24.48
CA TYR A 786 -1.44 -37.16 23.19
C TYR A 786 -1.20 -35.95 22.27
N LEU A 787 -1.14 -34.72 22.81
CA LEU A 787 -0.94 -33.51 21.99
C LEU A 787 0.44 -33.51 21.34
N ARG A 788 1.47 -33.73 22.13
CA ARG A 788 2.86 -33.83 21.63
C ARG A 788 3.03 -34.96 20.66
N PHE A 789 2.41 -36.12 20.93
CA PHE A 789 2.43 -37.29 20.05
C PHE A 789 1.84 -36.96 18.70
N ARG A 790 0.68 -36.31 18.66
CA ARG A 790 -0.03 -35.91 17.44
C ARG A 790 0.75 -34.84 16.65
N GLU A 791 1.35 -33.85 17.31
CA GLU A 791 2.16 -32.81 16.67
C GLU A 791 3.40 -33.37 15.99
N ALA A 792 4.16 -34.24 16.68
CA ALA A 792 5.34 -34.88 16.13
C ALA A 792 4.99 -35.82 14.97
N LEU A 793 3.89 -36.58 15.08
CA LEU A 793 3.39 -37.49 14.03
C LEU A 793 3.02 -36.68 12.77
N HIS A 794 2.39 -35.52 12.97
CA HIS A 794 1.95 -34.63 11.92
C HIS A 794 3.14 -34.04 11.16
N ALA A 795 4.13 -33.53 11.87
CA ALA A 795 5.34 -32.98 11.29
C ALA A 795 6.10 -34.03 10.45
N LEU A 796 6.16 -35.26 10.96
CA LEU A 796 6.80 -36.36 10.25
C LEU A 796 6.03 -36.76 8.96
N LYS A 797 4.70 -36.79 9.02
CA LYS A 797 3.84 -37.03 7.85
C LYS A 797 4.04 -35.93 6.77
N GLY A 798 4.11 -34.67 7.15
CA GLY A 798 4.36 -33.55 6.24
C GLY A 798 5.67 -33.75 5.48
N SER A 799 6.76 -33.95 6.18
CA SER A 799 8.08 -34.18 5.60
C SER A 799 8.15 -35.43 4.70
N ALA A 800 7.45 -36.50 5.08
CA ALA A 800 7.36 -37.73 4.27
C ALA A 800 6.56 -37.52 2.99
N THR A 801 5.49 -36.69 3.03
CA THR A 801 4.63 -36.38 1.87
C THR A 801 5.41 -35.61 0.81
N GLU A 802 6.16 -34.60 1.21
CA GLU A 802 6.98 -33.78 0.31
C GLU A 802 8.02 -34.57 -0.44
N LEU A 803 8.60 -35.58 0.20
CA LEU A 803 9.65 -36.40 -0.37
C LEU A 803 9.15 -37.71 -1.01
N GLY A 804 7.84 -37.96 -1.02
CA GLY A 804 7.21 -39.08 -1.68
C GLY A 804 7.32 -40.40 -0.93
N GLY A 805 7.45 -40.38 0.40
CA GLY A 805 7.50 -41.57 1.28
C GLY A 805 6.14 -42.20 1.52
N VAL A 806 5.55 -42.87 0.53
CA VAL A 806 4.16 -43.33 0.50
C VAL A 806 3.81 -44.26 1.67
N GLU A 807 4.72 -45.16 2.05
CA GLU A 807 4.48 -46.13 3.14
C GLU A 807 4.45 -45.43 4.52
N LEU A 808 5.36 -44.49 4.74
CA LEU A 808 5.46 -43.71 5.98
C LEU A 808 4.23 -42.81 6.19
N VAL A 809 3.77 -42.16 5.12
CA VAL A 809 2.55 -41.33 5.14
C VAL A 809 1.34 -42.17 5.58
N LYS A 810 1.16 -43.37 5.00
CA LYS A 810 0.07 -44.28 5.39
C LYS A 810 0.14 -44.75 6.85
N LEU A 811 1.34 -44.99 7.37
CA LEU A 811 1.54 -45.39 8.76
C LEU A 811 1.25 -44.21 9.72
N CYS A 812 1.66 -43.00 9.36
CA CYS A 812 1.35 -41.80 10.11
C CYS A 812 -0.19 -41.57 10.13
N GLU A 813 -0.87 -41.70 8.98
CA GLU A 813 -2.32 -41.59 8.87
C GLU A 813 -3.09 -42.63 9.69
N ALA A 814 -2.58 -43.86 9.74
CA ALA A 814 -3.14 -44.91 10.59
C ALA A 814 -2.97 -44.62 12.07
N SER A 815 -1.85 -43.95 12.44
CA SER A 815 -1.52 -43.59 13.82
C SER A 815 -2.23 -42.33 14.30
N GLU A 816 -2.61 -41.42 13.38
CA GLU A 816 -3.46 -40.26 13.67
C GLU A 816 -4.88 -40.64 14.14
N ARG A 817 -5.30 -41.88 13.91
CA ARG A 817 -6.60 -42.41 14.38
C ARG A 817 -6.61 -42.82 15.86
N LEU A 818 -5.46 -42.84 16.52
CA LEU A 818 -5.38 -43.08 17.96
C LEU A 818 -6.07 -41.92 18.69
N ARG A 819 -6.76 -42.28 19.78
CA ARG A 819 -7.48 -41.32 20.61
C ARG A 819 -6.76 -41.07 21.94
N PRO A 820 -7.03 -39.99 22.67
CA PRO A 820 -6.36 -39.69 23.93
C PRO A 820 -6.37 -40.87 24.94
N TYR A 821 -7.44 -41.67 24.96
CA TYR A 821 -7.56 -42.83 25.86
C TYR A 821 -6.72 -44.04 25.41
N ASP A 822 -6.28 -44.08 24.17
CA ASP A 822 -5.42 -45.17 23.64
C ASP A 822 -3.95 -44.99 24.10
N MET A 823 -3.59 -43.77 24.53
CA MET A 823 -2.21 -43.45 24.95
C MET A 823 -1.74 -44.27 26.18
N GLY A 824 -2.65 -44.78 27.01
CA GLY A 824 -2.34 -45.64 28.11
C GLY A 824 -2.14 -47.13 27.74
N SER A 825 -2.28 -47.48 26.44
CA SER A 825 -2.11 -48.84 25.92
C SER A 825 -0.73 -49.06 25.32
N THR A 826 -0.42 -50.27 24.89
CA THR A 826 0.80 -50.59 24.15
C THR A 826 0.72 -50.23 22.66
N GLU A 827 -0.42 -49.76 22.19
CA GLU A 827 -0.68 -49.49 20.78
C GLU A 827 0.15 -48.29 20.24
N PRO A 828 0.26 -47.14 20.93
CA PRO A 828 1.12 -46.05 20.50
C PRO A 828 2.61 -46.46 20.34
N ALA A 829 3.15 -47.16 21.29
CA ALA A 829 4.54 -47.62 21.23
C ALA A 829 4.77 -48.57 20.03
N ASN A 830 3.81 -49.49 19.76
CA ASN A 830 3.89 -50.35 18.58
C ASN A 830 3.83 -49.55 17.28
N LYS A 831 2.98 -48.53 17.21
CA LYS A 831 2.90 -47.66 16.04
C LYS A 831 4.16 -46.83 15.82
N VAL A 832 4.78 -46.30 16.87
CA VAL A 832 6.07 -45.58 16.78
C VAL A 832 7.15 -46.51 16.25
N ALA A 833 7.19 -47.80 16.68
CA ALA A 833 8.15 -48.77 16.19
C ALA A 833 7.93 -49.06 14.68
N GLU A 834 6.66 -49.22 14.23
CA GLU A 834 6.34 -49.39 12.81
C GLU A 834 6.77 -48.18 11.96
N ILE A 835 6.48 -46.97 12.46
CA ILE A 835 6.86 -45.69 11.83
C ILE A 835 8.38 -45.57 11.74
N SER A 836 9.12 -45.86 12.82
CA SER A 836 10.58 -45.79 12.89
C SER A 836 11.23 -46.76 11.90
N HIS A 837 10.68 -47.96 11.78
CA HIS A 837 11.15 -48.94 10.80
C HIS A 837 10.90 -48.48 9.36
N SER A 838 9.73 -47.99 9.06
CA SER A 838 9.40 -47.49 7.72
C SER A 838 10.24 -46.25 7.37
N PHE A 839 10.45 -45.32 8.31
CA PHE A 839 11.31 -44.15 8.14
C PHE A 839 12.74 -44.57 7.76
N SER A 840 13.35 -45.52 8.47
CA SER A 840 14.70 -46.00 8.20
C SER A 840 14.81 -46.56 6.78
N ARG A 841 13.82 -47.36 6.36
CA ARG A 841 13.78 -47.96 4.99
C ARG A 841 13.65 -46.91 3.92
N ILE A 842 12.86 -45.86 4.15
CA ILE A 842 12.69 -44.74 3.21
C ILE A 842 13.96 -43.90 3.14
N ALA A 843 14.60 -43.58 4.26
CA ALA A 843 15.84 -42.85 4.30
C ALA A 843 16.97 -43.57 3.55
N GLU A 844 17.07 -44.89 3.72
CA GLU A 844 18.02 -45.73 2.97
C GLU A 844 17.70 -45.78 1.46
N ALA A 845 16.43 -45.88 1.09
CA ALA A 845 16.00 -45.89 -0.31
C ALA A 845 16.31 -44.57 -1.00
N MET A 846 16.13 -43.44 -0.31
CA MET A 846 16.48 -42.09 -0.79
C MET A 846 18.01 -41.95 -0.97
N ALA A 847 18.81 -42.43 0.00
CA ALA A 847 20.26 -42.41 -0.09
C ALA A 847 20.79 -43.31 -1.24
N SER A 848 20.17 -44.46 -1.46
CA SER A 848 20.52 -45.37 -2.57
C SER A 848 20.17 -44.76 -3.92
N HIS A 849 19.05 -44.08 -4.03
CA HIS A 849 18.66 -43.37 -5.27
C HIS A 849 19.65 -42.25 -5.66
N LEU A 850 20.19 -41.54 -4.67
CA LEU A 850 21.25 -40.54 -4.87
C LEU A 850 22.57 -41.18 -5.34
N THR A 851 22.86 -42.40 -4.91
CA THR A 851 24.10 -43.13 -5.27
C THR A 851 23.99 -43.68 -6.68
N GLN A 852 22.86 -44.25 -7.09
CA GLN A 852 22.63 -44.76 -8.45
C GLN A 852 22.67 -43.67 -9.52
N GLN A 853 22.32 -42.46 -9.23
CA GLN A 853 22.48 -41.32 -10.15
C GLN A 853 23.98 -40.89 -10.32
N ARG A 854 24.89 -41.40 -9.53
CA ARG A 854 26.33 -41.19 -9.71
C ARG A 854 26.96 -42.13 -10.74
N GLU A 855 26.36 -43.30 -10.99
CA GLU A 855 26.95 -44.35 -11.89
C GLU A 855 26.44 -44.25 -13.34
N ILE A 856 25.45 -43.38 -13.64
CA ILE A 856 24.88 -43.18 -14.97
C ILE A 856 25.46 -41.94 -15.69
N LYS A 857 26.69 -41.52 -15.37
CA LYS A 857 27.45 -40.56 -16.18
C LYS A 857 28.83 -41.09 -16.55
#